data_aaabfae9daf64636c1e64123b01b7f4a
#
_entry.id   aaabfae9daf64636c1e64123b01b7f4a
#
_cell.length_a   1.000
_cell.length_b   1.000
_cell.length_c   1.000
_cell.angle_alpha   90.00
_cell.angle_beta   90.00
_cell.angle_gamma   90.00
#
_symmetry.space_group_name_H-M   'P 1'
#
loop_
_entity.id
_entity.type
_entity.pdbx_description
1 polymer ?
#
loop_
_entity_poly.entity_id
_entity_poly.type
_entity_poly.pdbx_seq_one_letter_code
_entity_poly.pdbx_strand_id
1 'polypeptide(L)'
;MTCRPFFAPLCLSPLLLLGACGSAPQKQTHNSMEAATVATTPNVVRSASTAPTSASPSPSAASAPGNTPFQTVIQGAQRQSGLLPLWRKEDKVWLELSPQSLNKPLFFSPKLASGIGEGGLFGGLMQSRWAQVGRPQWVTFRQVHKQVQLLAVNAAYTALPGTPQARAVEAAFSPSLLGSVPVASAPHPESGAVLIELTPLLQSDLLGLGMQLQRTYRQGYSLDARNSSVLSARATPDRLVFEVSQHFASANLAAPTPGAAVGATGSTPNASTPQAVPDPRSLFLTTHYTLSALPAQPMRPRPADARVGYFTTSVTDFTDDLARTPRQHFINRWRLSKKDPNAPLSEPVQPIVFWLDPSIPEAYRSTITEGVLVWNRAFEAIGYRNAIEVRAPQPGQSIDTLATGQASIRWMTNAQPRFGAIGPSHVDPRTGEILGADIALESLSSRSIRTVRSQILTSAALHVEHADDAHGTACQHGDLAAEQLALGLDVLEAQGVIAPDSPQVRDFVLAYLKDTTMHEVGHTLGLRHNFRASRWRTAQELTHPLLTAEHGISASVMEYSPINLPAPGQSAGAPFQTTLGPYDFWAIAYGYGDLPDDTAQASAALKSLAQRSADPAQADALAYGTDEDNLWGLDPQALTFDLGRDPVAFARTRIAIVRDLLNRQATRTLSPNDDATVLRRSVSYGLRDLARTSQTLLRQVGGLITRRDAPGSGRDLLEPLPAAAQREALQMLLSDFLSSESVTLPPALLRRLAPDYLEREDASSTDFSAAEQLLSLQRAVLNHLMADTLADRLQDNADKVRDREAHPLSVAELQQGLRQAVWRPAGGQTSWQRNLQREHVTRLAAAVLRSTGRADARAIVRLEAETLLRQLQASASGDRTEQAHRRACIEILQNALRARVMRTGP
;
A
#
# COMPACT_ATOMS: atom_id res chain seq x y z
N MET A 1 -1.06 45.64 -18.76
CA MET A 1 -1.96 46.08 -17.70
C MET A 1 -2.36 44.85 -16.89
N THR A 2 -1.88 44.86 -15.67
CA THR A 2 -2.21 44.04 -14.46
C THR A 2 -2.47 42.54 -14.60
N CYS A 3 -1.40 41.80 -14.43
CA CYS A 3 -1.40 40.41 -13.99
C CYS A 3 -1.85 40.29 -12.53
N ARG A 4 -2.73 39.36 -12.25
CA ARG A 4 -2.91 38.80 -10.90
C ARG A 4 -2.67 37.31 -10.97
N PRO A 5 -1.88 36.71 -10.04
CA PRO A 5 -1.64 35.30 -10.00
C PRO A 5 -2.75 34.59 -9.22
N PHE A 6 -3.25 33.49 -9.76
CA PHE A 6 -4.10 32.55 -9.04
C PHE A 6 -3.21 31.57 -8.24
N PHE A 7 -3.33 31.67 -6.94
CA PHE A 7 -2.88 30.65 -6.02
C PHE A 7 -4.01 29.66 -5.79
N ALA A 8 -3.76 28.38 -6.01
CA ALA A 8 -4.62 27.32 -5.53
C ALA A 8 -4.20 26.97 -4.07
N PRO A 9 -5.14 26.83 -3.13
CA PRO A 9 -4.81 26.44 -1.77
C PRO A 9 -4.71 24.92 -1.65
N LEU A 10 -3.56 24.44 -1.18
CA LEU A 10 -3.41 23.14 -0.56
C LEU A 10 -4.21 23.14 0.75
N CYS A 11 -5.19 22.26 0.86
CA CYS A 11 -5.85 21.98 2.14
C CYS A 11 -4.94 21.15 3.02
N LEU A 12 -4.24 21.79 3.93
CA LEU A 12 -3.69 21.20 5.14
C LEU A 12 -4.72 21.39 6.25
N SER A 13 -5.22 20.31 6.81
CA SER A 13 -6.02 20.34 8.03
C SER A 13 -5.16 20.73 9.22
N PRO A 14 -5.53 21.74 10.01
CA PRO A 14 -4.80 22.06 11.22
C PRO A 14 -5.29 21.24 12.42
N LEU A 15 -4.35 20.66 13.15
CA LEU A 15 -4.56 20.21 14.52
C LEU A 15 -4.89 21.44 15.39
N LEU A 16 -6.07 21.44 15.97
CA LEU A 16 -6.49 22.42 16.99
C LEU A 16 -5.81 22.08 18.31
N LEU A 17 -4.88 22.94 18.74
CA LEU A 17 -4.48 23.13 20.12
C LEU A 17 -5.39 24.19 20.74
N LEU A 18 -6.28 23.78 21.61
CA LEU A 18 -7.05 24.68 22.46
C LEU A 18 -6.18 25.13 23.67
N GLY A 19 -5.70 26.35 23.61
CA GLY A 19 -5.24 27.10 24.74
C GLY A 19 -6.34 28.00 25.23
N ALA A 20 -6.87 27.73 26.43
CA ALA A 20 -7.83 28.61 27.07
C ALA A 20 -7.10 29.67 27.87
N CYS A 21 -7.29 30.95 27.52
CA CYS A 21 -7.07 32.09 28.42
C CYS A 21 -8.41 32.56 28.97
N GLY A 22 -8.54 32.53 30.25
CA GLY A 22 -9.62 33.20 31.01
C GLY A 22 -9.07 33.73 32.29
N SER A 23 -9.08 35.07 32.42
CA SER A 23 -8.53 35.84 33.53
C SER A 23 -9.54 36.11 34.61
N ALA A 24 -9.02 36.12 35.88
CA ALA A 24 -9.18 36.98 37.03
C ALA A 24 -10.39 36.79 37.94
N PRO A 25 -10.34 37.38 39.17
CA PRO A 25 -9.48 37.08 40.32
C PRO A 25 -10.28 36.85 41.59
N GLN A 26 -9.74 36.25 42.62
CA GLN A 26 -9.82 36.77 44.02
C GLN A 26 -9.28 35.82 45.11
N LYS A 27 -8.45 36.49 45.88
CA LYS A 27 -8.23 36.50 47.32
C LYS A 27 -7.48 35.35 48.01
N GLN A 28 -6.39 35.86 48.57
CA GLN A 28 -5.51 35.37 49.62
C GLN A 28 -6.24 34.80 50.85
N THR A 29 -5.66 33.77 51.41
CA THR A 29 -5.36 33.75 52.84
C THR A 29 -4.03 33.01 53.07
N HIS A 30 -3.20 33.66 53.87
CA HIS A 30 -1.92 33.18 54.40
C HIS A 30 -2.08 31.92 55.25
N ASN A 31 -1.11 31.03 55.20
CA ASN A 31 -0.36 30.70 56.44
C ASN A 31 1.01 30.12 56.07
N SER A 32 1.92 30.63 56.85
CA SER A 32 3.36 30.61 56.88
C SER A 32 3.95 29.35 57.49
N MET A 33 5.26 29.26 57.29
CA MET A 33 6.31 28.60 58.05
C MET A 33 6.59 27.14 57.69
N GLU A 34 7.78 26.68 57.48
CA GLU A 34 9.09 27.15 57.95
C GLU A 34 10.21 26.57 57.08
N ALA A 35 11.26 27.33 56.92
CA ALA A 35 12.49 27.01 56.27
C ALA A 35 13.43 26.21 57.20
N ALA A 36 14.20 25.31 56.61
CA ALA A 36 15.47 24.91 57.23
C ALA A 36 16.53 24.68 56.16
N THR A 37 17.30 25.69 55.93
CA THR A 37 18.66 25.69 55.39
C THR A 37 19.62 25.09 56.38
N VAL A 38 20.51 24.21 56.00
CA VAL A 38 21.86 24.16 56.52
C VAL A 38 22.90 23.78 55.50
N ALA A 39 23.91 24.55 55.50
CA ALA A 39 25.03 24.64 54.59
C ALA A 39 26.24 23.80 55.04
N THR A 40 27.12 23.56 54.05
CA THR A 40 28.61 23.61 54.05
C THR A 40 29.45 22.76 54.98
N THR A 41 30.20 21.87 54.39
CA THR A 41 31.69 21.64 54.42
C THR A 41 32.49 22.05 55.66
N PRO A 42 33.77 21.66 55.86
CA PRO A 42 34.49 20.43 55.65
C PRO A 42 35.34 20.10 56.94
N ASN A 43 35.92 18.94 57.07
CA ASN A 43 37.17 18.86 57.78
C ASN A 43 38.02 17.59 57.51
N VAL A 44 39.24 17.86 57.26
CA VAL A 44 40.43 17.04 57.23
C VAL A 44 40.86 16.62 58.59
N VAL A 45 41.27 15.36 58.84
CA VAL A 45 42.34 15.03 59.76
C VAL A 45 43.08 13.77 59.31
N ARG A 46 44.37 13.88 59.20
CA ARG A 46 45.41 12.87 58.97
C ARG A 46 45.48 11.85 60.07
N SER A 47 45.88 10.66 59.79
CA SER A 47 47.03 10.05 60.43
C SER A 47 47.56 8.85 59.67
N ALA A 48 48.87 8.78 59.61
CA ALA A 48 49.69 7.81 58.89
C ALA A 48 49.90 6.54 59.68
N SER A 49 50.12 5.43 59.03
CA SER A 49 51.04 4.39 59.40
C SER A 49 51.42 3.46 58.30
N THR A 50 52.64 3.58 57.82
CA THR A 50 53.69 2.65 57.31
C THR A 50 53.33 1.28 56.74
N ALA A 51 53.93 1.09 55.65
CA ALA A 51 54.10 0.01 54.64
C ALA A 51 54.50 -1.40 55.17
N PRO A 52 54.57 -2.48 54.28
CA PRO A 52 55.45 -2.46 53.10
C PRO A 52 54.89 -3.09 51.80
N THR A 53 55.49 -2.64 50.77
CA THR A 53 55.67 -3.07 49.37
C THR A 53 55.50 -4.55 49.08
N SER A 54 54.55 -4.82 48.09
CA SER A 54 54.73 -5.83 47.08
C SER A 54 54.31 -5.26 45.71
N ALA A 55 55.24 -5.21 44.81
CA ALA A 55 55.04 -4.72 43.45
C ALA A 55 54.14 -5.68 42.65
N SER A 56 52.92 -5.16 42.26
CA SER A 56 52.14 -5.74 41.18
C SER A 56 52.48 -4.99 39.89
N PRO A 57 52.57 -5.67 38.75
CA PRO A 57 52.89 -5.01 37.50
C PRO A 57 51.83 -4.02 37.10
N SER A 58 52.23 -2.83 36.73
CA SER A 58 51.36 -1.76 36.17
C SER A 58 50.53 -2.33 35.04
N PRO A 59 49.21 -2.04 34.97
CA PRO A 59 48.45 -2.32 33.76
C PRO A 59 49.07 -1.49 32.63
N SER A 60 49.48 -2.18 31.57
CA SER A 60 49.90 -1.57 30.32
C SER A 60 48.86 -0.53 29.93
N ALA A 61 49.25 0.71 29.78
CA ALA A 61 48.38 1.78 29.33
C ALA A 61 47.69 1.37 28.03
N ALA A 62 46.40 1.14 28.06
CA ALA A 62 45.61 0.93 26.88
C ALA A 62 45.82 2.12 25.96
N SER A 63 46.43 1.89 24.78
CA SER A 63 46.62 2.92 23.77
C SER A 63 45.30 3.56 23.44
N ALA A 64 45.23 4.91 23.41
CA ALA A 64 44.00 5.62 23.07
C ALA A 64 43.51 5.18 21.68
N PRO A 65 42.19 5.04 21.48
CA PRO A 65 41.63 4.64 20.20
C PRO A 65 42.23 5.47 19.05
N GLY A 66 42.64 4.81 17.95
CA GLY A 66 43.24 5.42 16.78
C GLY A 66 44.77 5.52 16.77
N ASN A 67 45.43 5.16 17.85
CA ASN A 67 46.91 5.14 17.92
C ASN A 67 47.48 3.69 17.97
N THR A 68 46.61 2.69 18.05
CA THR A 68 47.05 1.28 18.03
C THR A 68 47.58 0.93 16.64
N PRO A 69 48.77 0.27 16.51
CA PRO A 69 49.26 -0.15 15.20
C PRO A 69 48.24 -0.99 14.44
N PHE A 70 48.11 -0.77 13.13
CA PHE A 70 47.17 -1.43 12.25
C PHE A 70 47.17 -2.97 12.44
N GLN A 71 48.37 -3.57 12.35
CA GLN A 71 48.55 -5.02 12.49
C GLN A 71 48.15 -5.57 13.87
N THR A 72 48.28 -4.76 14.92
CA THR A 72 47.89 -5.15 16.27
C THR A 72 46.39 -5.26 16.42
N VAL A 73 45.65 -4.38 15.77
CA VAL A 73 44.17 -4.38 15.82
C VAL A 73 43.61 -5.66 15.18
N ILE A 74 44.16 -6.08 14.05
CA ILE A 74 43.69 -7.23 13.26
C ILE A 74 44.47 -8.54 13.59
N GLN A 75 45.29 -8.57 14.64
CA GLN A 75 46.03 -9.73 15.01
C GLN A 75 45.11 -10.96 15.26
N GLY A 76 45.27 -12.01 14.45
CA GLY A 76 44.45 -13.21 14.49
C GLY A 76 43.08 -13.06 13.80
N ALA A 77 42.80 -11.95 13.13
CA ALA A 77 41.63 -11.79 12.31
C ALA A 77 41.81 -12.36 10.88
N GLN A 78 40.73 -12.89 10.35
CA GLN A 78 40.68 -13.38 8.97
C GLN A 78 40.31 -12.21 8.00
N ARG A 79 41.10 -12.05 6.96
CA ARG A 79 40.91 -11.07 5.91
C ARG A 79 40.04 -11.64 4.78
N GLN A 80 39.05 -10.86 4.36
CA GLN A 80 38.29 -11.07 3.13
C GLN A 80 38.53 -9.90 2.18
N SER A 81 39.05 -10.22 1.00
CA SER A 81 39.20 -9.23 -0.08
C SER A 81 37.87 -9.00 -0.78
N GLY A 82 37.59 -7.76 -1.21
CA GLY A 82 36.36 -7.41 -1.90
C GLY A 82 36.26 -5.93 -2.21
N LEU A 83 35.04 -5.40 -2.33
CA LEU A 83 34.74 -3.98 -2.57
C LEU A 83 35.49 -3.08 -1.60
N LEU A 84 35.46 -3.42 -0.35
CA LEU A 84 36.32 -2.91 0.72
C LEU A 84 36.81 -4.13 1.52
N PRO A 85 38.09 -4.21 1.95
CA PRO A 85 38.57 -5.32 2.71
C PRO A 85 37.89 -5.40 4.08
N LEU A 86 37.40 -6.58 4.44
CA LEU A 86 36.85 -6.92 5.75
C LEU A 86 37.82 -7.80 6.54
N TRP A 87 37.85 -7.58 7.84
CA TRP A 87 38.58 -8.41 8.78
C TRP A 87 37.61 -8.91 9.85
N ARG A 88 37.63 -10.20 10.14
CA ARG A 88 36.74 -10.80 11.15
C ARG A 88 37.52 -11.63 12.15
N LYS A 89 37.21 -11.43 13.42
CA LYS A 89 37.69 -12.25 14.52
C LYS A 89 36.55 -12.43 15.51
N GLU A 90 36.11 -13.67 15.71
CA GLU A 90 34.94 -13.99 16.57
C GLU A 90 33.69 -13.18 16.16
N ASP A 91 33.17 -12.38 17.05
CA ASP A 91 32.01 -11.52 16.89
C ASP A 91 32.34 -10.12 16.31
N LYS A 92 33.60 -9.78 16.18
CA LYS A 92 34.08 -8.47 15.73
C LYS A 92 34.34 -8.43 14.25
N VAL A 93 33.90 -7.34 13.64
CA VAL A 93 34.12 -7.05 12.23
C VAL A 93 34.79 -5.69 12.08
N TRP A 94 35.90 -5.63 11.35
CA TRP A 94 36.56 -4.38 10.98
C TRP A 94 36.48 -4.17 9.48
N LEU A 95 36.35 -2.92 9.09
CA LEU A 95 36.42 -2.46 7.71
C LEU A 95 37.71 -1.66 7.53
N GLU A 96 38.44 -2.01 6.47
CA GLU A 96 39.66 -1.31 6.04
C GLU A 96 39.29 -0.22 5.05
N LEU A 97 39.54 1.05 5.40
CA LEU A 97 39.22 2.21 4.59
C LEU A 97 40.51 2.90 4.12
N SER A 98 40.77 2.82 2.83
CA SER A 98 41.84 3.60 2.21
C SER A 98 41.40 5.06 2.03
N PRO A 99 42.32 6.01 1.90
CA PRO A 99 41.96 7.41 1.59
C PRO A 99 41.12 7.57 0.34
N GLN A 100 41.28 6.68 -0.67
CA GLN A 100 40.50 6.68 -1.92
C GLN A 100 39.08 6.10 -1.76
N SER A 101 38.82 5.32 -0.72
CA SER A 101 37.49 4.78 -0.42
C SER A 101 36.63 5.75 0.40
N LEU A 102 37.25 6.74 1.07
CA LEU A 102 36.52 7.76 1.81
C LEU A 102 35.76 8.69 0.84
N ASN A 103 34.56 9.13 1.24
CA ASN A 103 33.66 9.96 0.46
C ASN A 103 33.22 9.36 -0.89
N LYS A 104 33.55 8.10 -1.17
CA LYS A 104 33.06 7.38 -2.35
C LYS A 104 31.64 6.91 -2.11
N PRO A 105 30.68 7.21 -3.00
CA PRO A 105 29.30 6.77 -2.80
C PRO A 105 29.16 5.27 -3.01
N LEU A 106 28.42 4.66 -2.10
CA LEU A 106 27.97 3.26 -2.11
C LEU A 106 26.46 3.25 -2.06
N PHE A 107 25.84 2.16 -2.52
CA PHE A 107 24.41 1.95 -2.37
C PHE A 107 24.14 1.09 -1.14
N PHE A 108 23.40 1.62 -0.18
CA PHE A 108 22.94 0.93 1.02
C PHE A 108 21.55 0.33 0.79
N SER A 109 21.45 -0.98 0.88
CA SER A 109 20.21 -1.75 0.71
C SER A 109 19.92 -2.53 1.99
N PRO A 110 19.08 -2.00 2.88
CA PRO A 110 18.66 -2.68 4.09
C PRO A 110 17.42 -3.55 3.83
N LYS A 111 17.37 -4.73 4.48
CA LYS A 111 16.26 -5.68 4.43
C LYS A 111 16.05 -6.30 5.81
N LEU A 112 14.86 -6.84 6.05
CA LEU A 112 14.57 -7.65 7.22
C LEU A 112 14.65 -9.13 6.79
N ALA A 113 15.68 -9.87 7.23
CA ALA A 113 15.83 -11.28 6.87
C ALA A 113 14.91 -12.19 7.69
N SER A 114 14.73 -11.89 8.99
CA SER A 114 13.81 -12.60 9.88
C SER A 114 13.02 -11.61 10.73
N GLY A 115 11.73 -11.84 10.83
CA GLY A 115 10.79 -11.00 11.58
C GLY A 115 10.01 -11.79 12.62
N ILE A 116 8.85 -11.30 13.02
CA ILE A 116 7.95 -11.94 13.99
C ILE A 116 6.61 -12.40 13.40
N GLY A 117 6.43 -12.27 12.09
CA GLY A 117 5.22 -12.74 11.38
C GLY A 117 3.97 -11.90 11.64
N GLU A 118 4.10 -10.72 12.24
CA GLU A 118 3.00 -9.78 12.51
C GLU A 118 3.47 -8.32 12.58
N GLY A 119 2.55 -7.39 12.68
CA GLY A 119 2.87 -5.98 12.89
C GLY A 119 3.64 -5.29 11.75
N GLY A 120 3.70 -5.91 10.56
CA GLY A 120 4.51 -5.43 9.43
C GLY A 120 6.01 -5.77 9.59
N LEU A 121 6.38 -6.57 10.58
CA LEU A 121 7.74 -7.06 10.81
C LEU A 121 7.88 -8.48 10.21
N PHE A 122 7.91 -8.53 8.88
CA PHE A 122 7.90 -9.76 8.10
C PHE A 122 9.31 -10.08 7.61
N GLY A 123 9.78 -11.30 7.86
CA GLY A 123 11.09 -11.78 7.39
C GLY A 123 11.11 -11.96 5.88
N GLY A 124 12.27 -11.69 5.26
CA GLY A 124 12.43 -11.78 3.81
C GLY A 124 11.93 -10.56 3.03
N LEU A 125 11.63 -9.45 3.71
CA LEU A 125 11.06 -8.27 3.09
C LEU A 125 12.12 -7.18 2.84
N MET A 126 12.16 -6.68 1.61
CA MET A 126 12.91 -5.50 1.22
C MET A 126 12.27 -4.25 1.82
N GLN A 127 13.08 -3.37 2.41
CA GLN A 127 12.57 -2.09 2.89
C GLN A 127 12.12 -1.20 1.73
N SER A 128 10.96 -0.59 1.89
CA SER A 128 10.41 0.28 0.87
C SER A 128 11.29 1.53 0.66
N ARG A 129 11.47 1.93 -0.59
CA ARG A 129 12.11 3.19 -0.95
C ARG A 129 11.37 4.43 -0.44
N TRP A 130 10.11 4.31 -0.07
CA TRP A 130 9.31 5.37 0.54
C TRP A 130 9.34 5.36 2.07
N ALA A 131 10.02 4.38 2.67
CA ALA A 131 10.19 4.37 4.11
C ALA A 131 10.84 5.69 4.58
N GLN A 132 10.31 6.26 5.65
CA GLN A 132 10.87 7.49 6.23
C GLN A 132 12.24 7.25 6.87
N VAL A 133 12.45 6.07 7.43
CA VAL A 133 13.67 5.64 8.11
C VAL A 133 14.07 4.27 7.57
N GLY A 134 15.36 4.00 7.51
CA GLY A 134 15.89 2.71 7.05
C GLY A 134 15.69 2.43 5.55
N ARG A 135 15.44 3.47 4.75
CA ARG A 135 15.23 3.31 3.30
C ARG A 135 16.53 3.00 2.55
N PRO A 136 16.46 2.36 1.37
CA PRO A 136 17.61 2.23 0.48
C PRO A 136 18.06 3.60 -0.02
N GLN A 137 19.36 3.85 -0.02
CA GLN A 137 19.92 5.18 -0.34
C GLN A 137 21.40 5.13 -0.61
N TRP A 138 21.93 6.23 -1.15
CA TRP A 138 23.36 6.42 -1.22
C TRP A 138 23.95 6.73 0.14
N VAL A 139 25.11 6.14 0.41
CA VAL A 139 25.87 6.41 1.61
C VAL A 139 27.37 6.64 1.27
N THR A 140 28.04 7.37 2.14
CA THR A 140 29.50 7.55 2.09
C THR A 140 30.10 7.38 3.47
N PHE A 141 31.35 6.89 3.52
CA PHE A 141 32.16 6.94 4.71
C PHE A 141 32.98 8.25 4.72
N ARG A 142 32.78 9.10 5.70
CA ARG A 142 33.52 10.36 5.88
C ARG A 142 34.30 10.31 7.17
N GLN A 143 35.61 10.53 7.09
CA GLN A 143 36.43 10.68 8.29
C GLN A 143 36.42 12.13 8.79
N VAL A 144 36.09 12.32 10.08
CA VAL A 144 36.17 13.59 10.76
C VAL A 144 37.01 13.39 12.02
N HIS A 145 38.22 13.87 12.01
CA HIS A 145 39.21 13.62 13.07
C HIS A 145 39.43 12.13 13.33
N LYS A 146 39.08 11.66 14.54
CA LYS A 146 39.19 10.24 14.97
C LYS A 146 37.89 9.46 14.83
N GLN A 147 36.90 9.98 14.10
CA GLN A 147 35.62 9.32 13.85
C GLN A 147 35.43 9.09 12.35
N VAL A 148 34.82 7.95 12.00
CA VAL A 148 34.30 7.70 10.67
C VAL A 148 32.78 7.67 10.74
N GLN A 149 32.16 8.52 9.95
CA GLN A 149 30.70 8.70 9.84
C GLN A 149 30.18 7.95 8.62
N LEU A 150 29.10 7.21 8.77
CA LEU A 150 28.28 6.71 7.65
C LEU A 150 27.19 7.74 7.39
N LEU A 151 27.26 8.41 6.26
CA LEU A 151 26.36 9.50 5.87
C LEU A 151 25.45 9.06 4.72
N ALA A 152 24.16 9.30 4.85
CA ALA A 152 23.22 9.25 3.75
C ALA A 152 23.34 10.53 2.91
N VAL A 153 23.56 10.37 1.61
CA VAL A 153 23.74 11.48 0.67
C VAL A 153 22.39 11.93 0.12
N ASN A 154 22.18 13.24 0.03
CA ASN A 154 20.97 13.78 -0.56
C ASN A 154 21.10 13.77 -2.09
N ALA A 155 20.54 12.75 -2.74
CA ALA A 155 20.60 12.56 -4.19
C ALA A 155 19.40 13.18 -4.94
N ALA A 156 18.39 13.71 -4.23
CA ALA A 156 17.18 14.25 -4.83
C ALA A 156 17.33 15.68 -5.39
N TYR A 157 18.42 16.39 -4.98
CA TYR A 157 18.70 17.76 -5.37
C TYR A 157 20.11 17.84 -5.96
N THR A 158 20.21 18.29 -7.19
CA THR A 158 21.47 18.30 -7.94
C THR A 158 21.68 19.62 -8.68
N ALA A 159 22.93 19.87 -9.06
CA ALA A 159 23.33 20.84 -10.06
C ALA A 159 24.63 20.38 -10.73
N LEU A 160 24.94 20.92 -11.89
CA LEU A 160 26.15 20.58 -12.64
C LEU A 160 27.41 20.81 -11.76
N PRO A 161 28.23 19.78 -11.54
CA PRO A 161 29.43 19.90 -10.69
C PRO A 161 30.37 21.05 -11.13
N GLY A 162 30.94 21.73 -10.15
CA GLY A 162 31.88 22.86 -10.37
C GLY A 162 31.18 24.21 -10.60
N THR A 163 29.86 24.27 -10.69
CA THR A 163 29.10 25.51 -10.88
C THR A 163 28.80 26.23 -9.56
N PRO A 164 28.43 27.52 -9.58
CA PRO A 164 27.93 28.24 -8.43
C PRO A 164 26.66 27.57 -7.85
N GLN A 165 25.78 27.07 -8.72
CA GLN A 165 24.55 26.34 -8.36
C GLN A 165 24.85 25.07 -7.57
N ALA A 166 25.91 24.31 -7.96
CA ALA A 166 26.33 23.13 -7.21
C ALA A 166 26.74 23.46 -5.76
N ARG A 167 27.46 24.57 -5.56
CA ARG A 167 27.81 25.05 -4.22
C ARG A 167 26.58 25.49 -3.41
N ALA A 168 25.61 26.13 -4.07
CA ALA A 168 24.37 26.52 -3.44
C ALA A 168 23.55 25.29 -3.02
N VAL A 169 23.47 24.25 -3.86
CA VAL A 169 22.82 22.97 -3.54
C VAL A 169 23.50 22.28 -2.36
N GLU A 170 24.85 22.22 -2.35
CA GLU A 170 25.60 21.64 -1.25
C GLU A 170 25.37 22.37 0.08
N ALA A 171 25.25 23.69 0.04
CA ALA A 171 24.95 24.51 1.21
C ALA A 171 23.51 24.38 1.69
N ALA A 172 22.55 24.12 0.80
CA ALA A 172 21.11 24.06 1.10
C ALA A 172 20.63 22.69 1.58
N PHE A 173 21.24 21.60 1.10
CA PHE A 173 20.74 20.24 1.29
C PHE A 173 21.76 19.35 1.99
N SER A 174 21.70 19.31 3.31
CA SER A 174 22.63 18.53 4.13
C SER A 174 22.48 17.02 3.94
N PRO A 175 23.57 16.22 4.08
CA PRO A 175 23.48 14.78 4.28
C PRO A 175 22.92 14.46 5.67
N SER A 176 22.51 13.20 5.87
CA SER A 176 22.06 12.70 7.17
C SER A 176 23.04 11.70 7.76
N LEU A 177 23.34 11.82 9.06
CA LEU A 177 24.17 10.87 9.77
C LEU A 177 23.36 9.62 10.10
N LEU A 178 23.78 8.44 9.58
CA LEU A 178 23.20 7.14 9.94
C LEU A 178 23.85 6.56 11.19
N GLY A 179 25.15 6.77 11.35
CA GLY A 179 25.91 6.37 12.53
C GLY A 179 27.38 6.74 12.42
N SER A 180 28.14 6.60 13.50
CA SER A 180 29.58 6.85 13.50
C SER A 180 30.31 5.89 14.41
N VAL A 181 31.54 5.59 14.06
CA VAL A 181 32.46 4.73 14.83
C VAL A 181 33.85 5.36 14.91
N PRO A 182 34.58 5.14 16.01
CA PRO A 182 35.94 5.65 16.11
C PRO A 182 36.89 4.92 15.14
N VAL A 183 37.93 5.63 14.69
CA VAL A 183 39.08 5.01 14.01
C VAL A 183 39.77 4.06 15.00
N ALA A 184 39.89 2.80 14.65
CA ALA A 184 40.43 1.75 15.53
C ALA A 184 41.96 1.61 15.47
N SER A 185 42.60 2.06 14.37
CA SER A 185 44.03 1.89 14.14
C SER A 185 44.73 3.18 13.74
N ALA A 186 46.06 3.20 13.94
CA ALA A 186 46.91 4.12 13.19
C ALA A 186 46.82 3.80 11.67
N PRO A 187 47.13 4.77 10.78
CA PRO A 187 47.16 4.50 9.35
C PRO A 187 48.17 3.40 9.01
N HIS A 188 47.81 2.52 8.08
CA HIS A 188 48.70 1.49 7.54
C HIS A 188 49.91 2.16 6.87
N PRO A 189 51.18 1.73 7.19
CA PRO A 189 52.38 2.44 6.74
C PRO A 189 52.52 2.64 5.23
N GLU A 190 52.06 1.67 4.43
CA GLU A 190 52.20 1.70 2.97
C GLU A 190 50.94 2.29 2.28
N SER A 191 49.74 1.91 2.70
CA SER A 191 48.46 2.29 2.01
C SER A 191 47.78 3.53 2.59
N GLY A 192 48.16 3.94 3.81
CA GLY A 192 47.47 4.97 4.54
C GLY A 192 46.05 4.59 4.99
N ALA A 193 45.65 3.32 4.80
CA ALA A 193 44.32 2.83 5.20
C ALA A 193 44.18 2.78 6.71
N VAL A 194 42.99 3.08 7.19
CA VAL A 194 42.61 2.95 8.62
C VAL A 194 41.59 1.84 8.81
N LEU A 195 41.57 1.28 10.00
CA LEU A 195 40.53 0.33 10.42
C LEU A 195 39.47 1.03 11.21
N ILE A 196 38.21 0.62 10.98
CA ILE A 196 37.08 0.94 11.85
C ILE A 196 36.42 -0.36 12.31
N GLU A 197 36.04 -0.44 13.57
CA GLU A 197 35.22 -1.57 14.07
C GLU A 197 33.76 -1.31 13.68
N LEU A 198 33.24 -2.13 12.78
CA LEU A 198 31.84 -1.98 12.27
C LEU A 198 30.80 -2.54 13.21
N THR A 199 31.19 -3.48 14.11
CA THR A 199 30.22 -4.21 14.96
C THR A 199 29.22 -3.30 15.67
N PRO A 200 29.63 -2.18 16.36
CA PRO A 200 28.68 -1.31 17.01
C PRO A 200 27.70 -0.60 16.05
N LEU A 201 28.19 -0.26 14.84
CA LEU A 201 27.35 0.37 13.82
C LEU A 201 26.32 -0.64 13.27
N LEU A 202 26.73 -1.85 12.97
CA LEU A 202 25.86 -2.90 12.47
C LEU A 202 24.79 -3.33 13.48
N GLN A 203 25.15 -3.32 14.77
CA GLN A 203 24.23 -3.62 15.87
C GLN A 203 23.34 -2.42 16.25
N SER A 204 23.53 -1.23 15.65
CA SER A 204 22.64 -0.10 15.87
C SER A 204 21.34 -0.24 15.04
N ASP A 205 20.30 0.49 15.43
CA ASP A 205 18.98 0.44 14.74
C ASP A 205 18.98 1.28 13.44
N LEU A 206 19.72 0.82 12.42
CA LEU A 206 19.79 1.50 11.13
C LEU A 206 18.48 1.46 10.34
N LEU A 207 17.60 0.51 10.61
CA LEU A 207 16.29 0.39 9.98
C LEU A 207 15.20 1.19 10.70
N GLY A 208 15.43 1.64 11.94
CA GLY A 208 14.39 2.30 12.74
C GLY A 208 13.33 1.32 13.23
N LEU A 209 13.71 0.06 13.50
CA LEU A 209 12.80 -0.99 13.97
C LEU A 209 12.18 -0.64 15.32
N GLY A 210 12.93 -0.01 16.22
CA GLY A 210 12.39 0.49 17.50
C GLY A 210 11.25 1.48 17.30
N MET A 211 11.37 2.39 16.31
CA MET A 211 10.29 3.32 15.97
C MET A 211 9.11 2.59 15.33
N GLN A 212 9.35 1.58 14.49
CA GLN A 212 8.28 0.77 13.91
C GLN A 212 7.53 -0.01 15.00
N LEU A 213 8.24 -0.65 15.93
CA LEU A 213 7.65 -1.32 17.08
C LEU A 213 6.80 -0.36 17.92
N GLN A 214 7.32 0.85 18.21
CA GLN A 214 6.60 1.90 18.93
C GLN A 214 5.30 2.31 18.19
N ARG A 215 5.35 2.48 16.89
CA ARG A 215 4.16 2.85 16.08
C ARG A 215 3.13 1.73 16.04
N THR A 216 3.58 0.49 15.87
CA THR A 216 2.72 -0.69 15.72
C THR A 216 2.04 -1.07 17.03
N TYR A 217 2.82 -1.17 18.12
CA TYR A 217 2.33 -1.72 19.38
C TYR A 217 2.07 -0.67 20.46
N ARG A 218 2.52 0.58 20.24
CA ARG A 218 2.48 1.64 21.26
C ARG A 218 3.24 1.25 22.56
N GLN A 219 4.29 0.42 22.41
CA GLN A 219 5.15 -0.08 23.47
C GLN A 219 6.57 0.45 23.28
N GLY A 220 7.27 0.66 24.38
CA GLY A 220 8.67 1.12 24.37
C GLY A 220 9.64 -0.06 24.30
N TYR A 221 10.00 -0.49 23.10
CA TYR A 221 11.08 -1.44 22.91
C TYR A 221 12.41 -0.72 22.72
N SER A 222 13.46 -1.23 23.36
CA SER A 222 14.82 -0.73 23.24
C SER A 222 15.72 -1.80 22.65
N LEU A 223 16.62 -1.40 21.77
CA LEU A 223 17.65 -2.29 21.23
C LEU A 223 18.62 -2.68 22.35
N ASP A 224 18.80 -3.98 22.57
CA ASP A 224 19.76 -4.55 23.52
C ASP A 224 20.99 -5.07 22.78
N ALA A 225 22.01 -4.24 22.68
CA ALA A 225 23.25 -4.56 21.97
C ALA A 225 24.01 -5.74 22.58
N ARG A 226 23.82 -6.07 23.87
CA ARG A 226 24.51 -7.19 24.51
C ARG A 226 23.99 -8.55 24.04
N ASN A 227 22.73 -8.62 23.66
CA ASN A 227 22.10 -9.81 23.13
C ASN A 227 21.95 -9.75 21.59
N SER A 228 22.57 -8.75 20.95
CA SER A 228 22.63 -8.61 19.49
C SER A 228 23.98 -9.08 18.96
N SER A 229 24.02 -9.67 17.78
CA SER A 229 25.26 -10.23 17.23
C SER A 229 25.32 -10.15 15.71
N VAL A 230 26.53 -10.02 15.16
CA VAL A 230 26.78 -10.12 13.72
C VAL A 230 26.89 -11.60 13.33
N LEU A 231 25.85 -12.14 12.70
CA LEU A 231 25.75 -13.52 12.29
C LEU A 231 26.73 -13.83 11.14
N SER A 232 26.71 -12.98 10.11
CA SER A 232 27.60 -13.12 8.96
C SER A 232 28.13 -11.77 8.47
N ALA A 233 29.32 -11.77 7.92
CA ALA A 233 29.94 -10.63 7.22
C ALA A 233 30.72 -11.18 6.04
N ARG A 234 30.40 -10.71 4.82
CA ARG A 234 31.00 -11.21 3.57
C ARG A 234 31.38 -10.04 2.69
N ALA A 235 32.53 -10.15 2.03
CA ALA A 235 33.00 -9.20 1.03
C ALA A 235 33.12 -9.90 -0.33
N THR A 236 32.57 -9.29 -1.36
CA THR A 236 32.73 -9.66 -2.77
C THR A 236 33.29 -8.46 -3.55
N PRO A 237 33.76 -8.62 -4.80
CA PRO A 237 34.32 -7.50 -5.54
C PRO A 237 33.40 -6.31 -5.73
N ASP A 238 32.08 -6.51 -5.66
CA ASP A 238 31.05 -5.52 -5.94
C ASP A 238 30.22 -5.14 -4.71
N ARG A 239 30.29 -5.86 -3.59
CA ARG A 239 29.47 -5.60 -2.40
C ARG A 239 30.04 -6.13 -1.08
N LEU A 240 29.48 -5.58 0.00
CA LEU A 240 29.60 -6.10 1.36
C LEU A 240 28.21 -6.52 1.81
N VAL A 241 28.09 -7.66 2.48
CA VAL A 241 26.83 -8.21 2.99
C VAL A 241 26.99 -8.54 4.47
N PHE A 242 26.04 -8.09 5.27
CA PHE A 242 26.02 -8.33 6.72
C PHE A 242 24.64 -8.83 7.13
N GLU A 243 24.62 -9.91 7.93
CA GLU A 243 23.42 -10.34 8.65
C GLU A 243 23.63 -10.09 10.14
N VAL A 244 22.65 -9.46 10.77
CA VAL A 244 22.75 -9.04 12.16
C VAL A 244 21.48 -9.46 12.89
N SER A 245 21.62 -10.28 13.91
CA SER A 245 20.55 -10.56 14.87
C SER A 245 20.48 -9.41 15.86
N GLN A 246 19.36 -8.72 15.89
CA GLN A 246 19.10 -7.61 16.82
C GLN A 246 18.05 -8.04 17.84
N HIS A 247 18.34 -7.83 19.11
CA HIS A 247 17.43 -8.08 20.19
C HIS A 247 16.77 -6.79 20.66
N PHE A 248 15.45 -6.76 20.64
CA PHE A 248 14.67 -5.65 21.18
C PHE A 248 13.93 -6.10 22.44
N ALA A 249 14.09 -5.36 23.53
CA ALA A 249 13.51 -5.70 24.81
C ALA A 249 12.63 -4.57 25.36
N SER A 250 11.58 -4.95 26.06
CA SER A 250 10.74 -4.04 26.84
C SER A 250 10.53 -4.60 28.24
N ALA A 251 11.07 -3.93 29.25
CA ALA A 251 10.92 -4.36 30.65
C ALA A 251 9.47 -4.19 31.16
N ASN A 252 8.77 -3.18 30.67
CA ASN A 252 7.43 -2.81 31.12
C ASN A 252 6.50 -2.66 29.92
N LEU A 253 5.64 -3.65 29.71
CA LEU A 253 4.59 -3.56 28.71
C LEU A 253 3.35 -2.91 29.32
N ALA A 254 2.85 -1.85 28.68
CA ALA A 254 1.58 -1.26 29.04
C ALA A 254 0.44 -2.26 28.78
N ALA A 255 -0.42 -2.48 29.77
CA ALA A 255 -1.58 -3.32 29.59
C ALA A 255 -2.58 -2.70 28.60
N PRO A 256 -3.26 -3.48 27.77
CA PRO A 256 -4.36 -2.99 26.96
C PRO A 256 -5.43 -2.37 27.87
N THR A 257 -5.92 -1.19 27.52
CA THR A 257 -6.98 -0.55 28.31
C THR A 257 -8.30 -1.29 28.07
N PRO A 258 -8.91 -1.95 29.07
CA PRO A 258 -10.18 -2.62 28.89
C PRO A 258 -11.29 -1.63 28.52
N GLY A 259 -12.08 -1.92 27.49
CA GLY A 259 -13.33 -1.21 27.18
C GLY A 259 -13.26 -0.11 26.12
N ALA A 260 -12.15 0.11 25.44
CA ALA A 260 -12.16 0.96 24.27
C ALA A 260 -12.76 0.16 23.09
N ALA A 261 -14.00 0.46 22.74
CA ALA A 261 -14.64 -0.13 21.58
C ALA A 261 -13.82 0.14 20.31
N VAL A 262 -13.45 -0.91 19.62
CA VAL A 262 -12.88 -0.83 18.26
C VAL A 262 -13.92 -0.13 17.40
N GLY A 263 -13.67 1.12 16.98
CA GLY A 263 -14.58 1.84 16.08
C GLY A 263 -15.09 3.20 16.55
N ALA A 264 -14.72 3.70 17.72
CA ALA A 264 -15.03 5.08 18.10
C ALA A 264 -14.08 6.02 17.34
N THR A 265 -14.62 6.79 16.39
CA THR A 265 -13.91 7.88 15.70
C THR A 265 -13.38 8.86 16.73
N GLY A 266 -12.05 8.90 16.95
CA GLY A 266 -11.39 9.84 17.84
C GLY A 266 -10.65 9.22 19.04
N SER A 267 -10.68 7.90 19.25
CA SER A 267 -9.85 7.28 20.30
C SER A 267 -8.42 7.05 19.82
N THR A 268 -7.45 7.49 20.61
CA THR A 268 -6.04 7.08 20.41
C THR A 268 -5.95 5.56 20.41
N PRO A 269 -5.24 4.95 19.45
CA PRO A 269 -5.07 3.50 19.43
C PRO A 269 -4.49 3.01 20.76
N ASN A 270 -5.07 1.96 21.32
CA ASN A 270 -4.61 1.36 22.56
C ASN A 270 -3.23 0.70 22.38
N ALA A 271 -2.45 0.63 23.46
CA ALA A 271 -1.26 -0.19 23.50
C ALA A 271 -1.63 -1.67 23.30
N SER A 272 -0.86 -2.36 22.46
CA SER A 272 -1.00 -3.79 22.21
C SER A 272 0.35 -4.49 22.36
N THR A 273 0.37 -5.80 22.35
CA THR A 273 1.60 -6.60 22.42
C THR A 273 1.68 -7.56 21.25
N PRO A 274 2.88 -7.91 20.78
CA PRO A 274 3.04 -9.01 19.83
C PRO A 274 2.41 -10.29 20.35
N GLN A 275 1.68 -10.99 19.47
CA GLN A 275 0.96 -12.24 19.80
C GLN A 275 1.64 -13.47 19.21
N ALA A 276 2.42 -13.30 18.13
CA ALA A 276 3.08 -14.40 17.45
C ALA A 276 4.44 -14.81 18.08
N VAL A 277 4.81 -14.20 19.21
CA VAL A 277 6.06 -14.52 19.93
C VAL A 277 5.77 -15.16 21.29
N PRO A 278 6.63 -16.05 21.78
CA PRO A 278 6.41 -16.73 23.06
C PRO A 278 6.42 -15.79 24.28
N ASP A 279 7.25 -14.75 24.26
CA ASP A 279 7.30 -13.69 25.28
C ASP A 279 7.34 -12.32 24.59
N PRO A 280 6.27 -11.53 24.69
CA PRO A 280 6.19 -10.24 24.03
C PRO A 280 7.19 -9.20 24.55
N ARG A 281 7.90 -9.45 25.64
CA ARG A 281 8.94 -8.57 26.17
C ARG A 281 10.27 -8.67 25.43
N SER A 282 10.45 -9.70 24.58
CA SER A 282 11.73 -10.07 23.98
C SER A 282 11.54 -10.46 22.51
N LEU A 283 12.13 -9.68 21.60
CA LEU A 283 11.98 -9.85 20.17
C LEU A 283 13.36 -9.96 19.51
N PHE A 284 13.57 -11.00 18.73
CA PHE A 284 14.73 -11.12 17.85
C PHE A 284 14.32 -10.81 16.42
N LEU A 285 15.02 -9.85 15.79
CA LEU A 285 14.84 -9.46 14.39
C LEU A 285 16.20 -9.59 13.69
N THR A 286 16.23 -10.27 12.54
CA THR A 286 17.47 -10.39 11.77
C THR A 286 17.43 -9.39 10.63
N THR A 287 18.36 -8.44 10.65
CA THR A 287 18.54 -7.46 9.57
C THR A 287 19.59 -7.96 8.58
N HIS A 288 19.41 -7.62 7.32
CA HIS A 288 20.32 -7.89 6.23
C HIS A 288 20.72 -6.56 5.58
N TYR A 289 21.99 -6.22 5.65
CA TYR A 289 22.54 -5.01 5.08
C TYR A 289 23.45 -5.34 3.91
N THR A 290 23.20 -4.70 2.76
CA THR A 290 24.12 -4.74 1.63
C THR A 290 24.64 -3.34 1.35
N LEU A 291 25.97 -3.20 1.27
CA LEU A 291 26.65 -2.04 0.72
C LEU A 291 27.25 -2.43 -0.62
N SER A 292 26.75 -1.92 -1.71
CA SER A 292 27.22 -2.26 -3.05
C SER A 292 27.87 -1.08 -3.76
N ALA A 293 28.78 -1.37 -4.69
CA ALA A 293 29.28 -0.38 -5.62
C ALA A 293 28.12 0.11 -6.49
N LEU A 294 28.06 1.42 -6.74
CA LEU A 294 27.19 1.96 -7.77
C LEU A 294 27.78 1.68 -9.16
N PRO A 295 26.93 1.50 -10.19
CA PRO A 295 27.42 1.33 -11.55
C PRO A 295 28.40 2.45 -11.93
N ALA A 296 29.60 2.08 -12.41
CA ALA A 296 30.65 3.03 -12.75
C ALA A 296 30.20 3.98 -13.88
N GLN A 297 29.45 3.46 -14.83
CA GLN A 297 28.76 4.22 -15.85
C GLN A 297 27.25 4.23 -15.53
N PRO A 298 26.69 5.36 -15.09
CA PRO A 298 25.25 5.46 -14.84
C PRO A 298 24.46 5.12 -16.10
N MET A 299 23.34 4.41 -15.93
CA MET A 299 22.43 4.14 -17.04
C MET A 299 21.86 5.47 -17.57
N ARG A 300 21.66 5.58 -18.89
CA ARG A 300 20.96 6.73 -19.46
C ARG A 300 19.53 6.81 -18.88
N PRO A 301 19.18 7.89 -18.16
CA PRO A 301 17.83 8.06 -17.63
C PRO A 301 16.80 8.10 -18.76
N ARG A 302 15.64 7.50 -18.55
CA ARG A 302 14.53 7.56 -19.49
C ARG A 302 13.41 8.41 -18.90
N PRO A 303 12.98 9.50 -19.55
CA PRO A 303 11.92 10.37 -19.05
C PRO A 303 10.63 9.59 -18.82
N ALA A 304 9.90 9.94 -17.76
CA ALA A 304 8.57 9.44 -17.52
C ALA A 304 7.54 10.19 -18.38
N ASP A 305 6.48 9.48 -18.80
CA ASP A 305 5.32 10.06 -19.43
C ASP A 305 4.07 9.69 -18.62
N ALA A 306 3.21 10.65 -18.34
CA ALA A 306 2.03 10.44 -17.50
C ALA A 306 1.03 9.42 -18.09
N ARG A 307 1.13 9.13 -19.37
CA ARG A 307 0.29 8.17 -20.09
C ARG A 307 0.74 6.73 -19.91
N VAL A 308 2.00 6.50 -19.45
CA VAL A 308 2.59 5.17 -19.30
C VAL A 308 2.97 4.95 -17.84
N GLY A 309 2.39 3.95 -17.22
CA GLY A 309 2.47 3.71 -15.79
C GLY A 309 3.78 3.09 -15.32
N TYR A 310 4.76 3.91 -15.04
CA TYR A 310 6.00 3.48 -14.41
C TYR A 310 6.18 4.10 -13.03
N PHE A 311 6.79 3.38 -12.12
CA PHE A 311 7.40 3.99 -10.94
C PHE A 311 8.51 4.93 -11.37
N THR A 312 8.65 6.05 -10.66
CA THR A 312 9.60 7.09 -11.04
C THR A 312 10.60 7.41 -9.95
N THR A 313 11.79 7.76 -10.39
CA THR A 313 12.80 8.48 -9.61
C THR A 313 12.75 9.95 -10.01
N SER A 314 12.66 10.84 -9.02
CA SER A 314 12.55 12.28 -9.26
C SER A 314 13.78 12.98 -8.73
N VAL A 315 14.34 13.87 -9.55
CA VAL A 315 15.48 14.72 -9.21
C VAL A 315 15.11 16.17 -9.49
N THR A 316 15.46 17.08 -8.60
CA THR A 316 15.36 18.53 -8.83
C THR A 316 16.73 19.02 -9.25
N ASP A 317 16.87 19.44 -10.50
CA ASP A 317 18.11 19.93 -11.11
C ASP A 317 18.11 21.46 -11.15
N PHE A 318 19.00 22.05 -10.38
CA PHE A 318 19.16 23.50 -10.26
C PHE A 318 20.22 24.06 -11.22
N THR A 319 20.68 23.29 -12.21
CA THR A 319 21.70 23.73 -13.15
C THR A 319 21.27 24.95 -13.96
N ASP A 320 20.00 24.99 -14.35
CA ASP A 320 19.42 26.10 -15.13
C ASP A 320 18.35 26.84 -14.30
N ASP A 321 18.68 28.07 -13.88
CA ASP A 321 17.77 28.94 -13.11
C ASP A 321 16.56 29.42 -13.94
N LEU A 322 16.58 29.27 -15.24
CA LEU A 322 15.49 29.64 -16.15
C LEU A 322 14.60 28.44 -16.52
N ALA A 323 14.94 27.26 -16.06
CA ALA A 323 14.14 26.08 -16.29
C ALA A 323 12.72 26.24 -15.69
N ARG A 324 11.68 26.10 -16.52
CA ARG A 324 10.29 26.18 -16.05
C ARG A 324 9.91 25.07 -15.09
N THR A 325 10.54 23.91 -15.25
CA THR A 325 10.31 22.69 -14.46
C THR A 325 11.66 22.07 -14.10
N PRO A 326 12.31 22.51 -13.00
CA PRO A 326 13.60 21.95 -12.60
C PRO A 326 13.47 20.51 -12.12
N ARG A 327 12.25 20.05 -11.76
CA ARG A 327 12.00 18.69 -11.33
C ARG A 327 11.84 17.76 -12.54
N GLN A 328 12.76 16.79 -12.62
CA GLN A 328 12.78 15.77 -13.65
C GLN A 328 12.29 14.44 -13.08
N HIS A 329 11.59 13.67 -13.91
CA HIS A 329 11.07 12.35 -13.55
C HIS A 329 11.59 11.32 -14.53
N PHE A 330 12.24 10.28 -14.01
CA PHE A 330 12.76 9.18 -14.79
C PHE A 330 12.04 7.90 -14.40
N ILE A 331 11.70 7.05 -15.38
CA ILE A 331 11.11 5.74 -15.10
C ILE A 331 12.14 4.83 -14.44
N ASN A 332 11.67 3.98 -13.53
CA ASN A 332 12.50 2.93 -12.97
C ASN A 332 12.48 1.72 -13.87
N ARG A 333 13.67 1.20 -14.22
CA ARG A 333 13.81 0.05 -15.11
C ARG A 333 15.15 -0.65 -14.93
N TRP A 334 15.23 -1.92 -15.32
CA TRP A 334 16.50 -2.64 -15.40
C TRP A 334 17.32 -2.15 -16.59
N ARG A 335 18.63 -2.26 -16.48
CA ARG A 335 19.53 -2.04 -17.59
C ARG A 335 19.49 -3.26 -18.52
N LEU A 336 19.08 -3.06 -19.75
CA LEU A 336 19.17 -4.06 -20.82
C LEU A 336 19.85 -3.46 -22.04
N SER A 337 20.72 -4.23 -22.69
CA SER A 337 21.35 -3.92 -23.97
C SER A 337 21.56 -5.22 -24.73
N LYS A 338 21.35 -5.21 -26.04
CA LYS A 338 21.53 -6.37 -26.90
C LYS A 338 23.00 -6.78 -26.98
N LYS A 339 23.28 -8.08 -27.01
CA LYS A 339 24.61 -8.60 -27.35
C LYS A 339 24.99 -8.22 -28.77
N ASP A 340 24.04 -8.32 -29.71
CA ASP A 340 24.18 -7.85 -31.07
C ASP A 340 23.15 -6.72 -31.32
N PRO A 341 23.59 -5.46 -31.30
CA PRO A 341 22.69 -4.32 -31.51
C PRO A 341 22.02 -4.28 -32.89
N ASN A 342 22.61 -4.96 -33.89
CA ASN A 342 22.11 -4.95 -35.27
C ASN A 342 21.13 -6.10 -35.53
N ALA A 343 21.07 -7.11 -34.65
CA ALA A 343 20.13 -8.21 -34.83
C ALA A 343 18.69 -7.79 -34.48
N PRO A 344 17.70 -8.16 -35.31
CA PRO A 344 16.29 -7.90 -35.01
C PRO A 344 15.86 -8.58 -33.70
N LEU A 345 16.47 -9.72 -33.37
CA LEU A 345 16.26 -10.44 -32.13
C LEU A 345 17.60 -10.90 -31.57
N SER A 346 17.96 -10.42 -30.38
CA SER A 346 19.24 -10.70 -29.70
C SER A 346 19.01 -11.06 -28.24
N GLU A 347 19.85 -11.88 -27.65
CA GLU A 347 19.95 -12.01 -26.21
C GLU A 347 20.49 -10.70 -25.60
N PRO A 348 20.13 -10.37 -24.37
CA PRO A 348 20.77 -9.27 -23.66
C PRO A 348 22.22 -9.60 -23.26
N VAL A 349 23.05 -8.58 -23.13
CA VAL A 349 24.40 -8.73 -22.53
C VAL A 349 24.33 -9.35 -21.14
N GLN A 350 23.32 -8.94 -20.36
CA GLN A 350 23.02 -9.48 -19.06
C GLN A 350 21.50 -9.62 -18.91
N PRO A 351 20.97 -10.83 -18.72
CA PRO A 351 19.54 -11.03 -18.50
C PRO A 351 19.13 -10.58 -17.10
N ILE A 352 17.85 -10.30 -16.92
CA ILE A 352 17.22 -10.09 -15.61
C ILE A 352 17.00 -11.47 -15.01
N VAL A 353 17.73 -11.81 -13.94
CA VAL A 353 17.67 -13.13 -13.31
C VAL A 353 16.80 -13.08 -12.08
N PHE A 354 15.75 -13.92 -12.05
CA PHE A 354 14.93 -14.17 -10.88
C PHE A 354 15.36 -15.46 -10.20
N TRP A 355 15.78 -15.37 -8.94
CA TRP A 355 16.12 -16.51 -8.12
C TRP A 355 14.91 -16.99 -7.33
N LEU A 356 14.55 -18.25 -7.50
CA LEU A 356 13.54 -18.90 -6.68
C LEU A 356 14.14 -19.28 -5.33
N ASP A 357 13.61 -18.71 -4.27
CA ASP A 357 14.05 -19.03 -2.91
C ASP A 357 13.65 -20.48 -2.53
N PRO A 358 14.48 -21.21 -1.79
CA PRO A 358 14.13 -22.56 -1.32
C PRO A 358 12.85 -22.66 -0.49
N SER A 359 12.37 -21.56 0.08
CA SER A 359 11.08 -21.50 0.81
C SER A 359 9.86 -21.79 -0.06
N ILE A 360 9.97 -21.66 -1.39
CA ILE A 360 8.85 -21.92 -2.30
C ILE A 360 8.55 -23.42 -2.35
N PRO A 361 7.32 -23.86 -2.01
CA PRO A 361 6.93 -25.26 -2.13
C PRO A 361 7.06 -25.77 -3.57
N GLU A 362 7.57 -27.01 -3.69
CA GLU A 362 7.83 -27.63 -5.02
C GLU A 362 6.59 -27.62 -5.92
N ALA A 363 5.41 -27.84 -5.35
CA ALA A 363 4.14 -27.90 -6.06
C ALA A 363 3.78 -26.59 -6.81
N TYR A 364 4.42 -25.46 -6.46
CA TYR A 364 4.12 -24.14 -7.02
C TYR A 364 5.25 -23.59 -7.91
N ARG A 365 6.46 -24.18 -7.87
CA ARG A 365 7.64 -23.65 -8.60
C ARG A 365 7.43 -23.55 -10.10
N SER A 366 6.77 -24.53 -10.73
CA SER A 366 6.49 -24.48 -12.17
C SER A 366 5.61 -23.30 -12.52
N THR A 367 4.50 -23.12 -11.79
CA THR A 367 3.53 -22.02 -12.02
C THR A 367 4.17 -20.65 -11.80
N ILE A 368 4.98 -20.49 -10.76
CA ILE A 368 5.71 -19.25 -10.48
C ILE A 368 6.71 -18.99 -11.61
N THR A 369 7.45 -20.02 -12.06
CA THR A 369 8.39 -19.92 -13.19
C THR A 369 7.68 -19.45 -14.46
N GLU A 370 6.54 -20.02 -14.79
CA GLU A 370 5.73 -19.62 -15.93
C GLU A 370 5.25 -18.17 -15.82
N GLY A 371 4.80 -17.75 -14.62
CA GLY A 371 4.39 -16.37 -14.36
C GLY A 371 5.50 -15.35 -14.56
N VAL A 372 6.76 -15.72 -14.29
CA VAL A 372 7.93 -14.89 -14.58
C VAL A 372 8.27 -14.89 -16.07
N LEU A 373 8.36 -16.07 -16.67
CA LEU A 373 8.88 -16.21 -18.03
C LEU A 373 7.91 -15.71 -19.10
N VAL A 374 6.62 -15.59 -18.82
CA VAL A 374 5.65 -15.05 -19.78
C VAL A 374 5.99 -13.62 -20.23
N TRP A 375 6.69 -12.86 -19.42
CA TRP A 375 7.15 -11.51 -19.74
C TRP A 375 8.16 -11.47 -20.89
N ASN A 376 8.87 -12.57 -21.16
CA ASN A 376 9.74 -12.67 -22.32
C ASN A 376 9.01 -12.41 -23.64
N ARG A 377 7.69 -12.72 -23.72
CA ARG A 377 6.88 -12.40 -24.91
C ARG A 377 6.86 -10.89 -25.22
N ALA A 378 6.77 -10.05 -24.18
CA ALA A 378 6.80 -8.60 -24.36
C ALA A 378 8.22 -8.10 -24.72
N PHE A 379 9.26 -8.73 -24.19
CA PHE A 379 10.64 -8.42 -24.55
C PHE A 379 11.00 -8.89 -25.98
N GLU A 380 10.50 -10.04 -26.42
CA GLU A 380 10.68 -10.52 -27.80
C GLU A 380 10.04 -9.59 -28.82
N ALA A 381 8.87 -9.00 -28.48
CA ALA A 381 8.21 -8.00 -29.33
C ALA A 381 9.05 -6.74 -29.56
N ILE A 382 10.03 -6.47 -28.72
CA ILE A 382 10.99 -5.34 -28.86
C ILE A 382 12.42 -5.78 -29.19
N GLY A 383 12.58 -7.05 -29.60
CA GLY A 383 13.83 -7.60 -30.13
C GLY A 383 14.80 -8.19 -29.09
N TYR A 384 14.32 -8.56 -27.89
CA TYR A 384 15.13 -9.27 -26.90
C TYR A 384 14.65 -10.70 -26.72
N ARG A 385 15.50 -11.68 -26.97
CA ARG A 385 15.28 -13.10 -26.66
C ARG A 385 15.87 -13.40 -25.29
N ASN A 386 15.16 -14.17 -24.45
CA ASN A 386 15.63 -14.54 -23.11
C ASN A 386 16.05 -13.35 -22.25
N ALA A 387 15.26 -12.25 -22.29
CA ALA A 387 15.51 -11.07 -21.47
C ALA A 387 15.43 -11.37 -19.97
N ILE A 388 14.57 -12.33 -19.61
CA ILE A 388 14.33 -12.78 -18.23
C ILE A 388 14.69 -14.27 -18.14
N GLU A 389 15.42 -14.60 -17.08
CA GLU A 389 15.75 -15.99 -16.71
C GLU A 389 15.25 -16.28 -15.30
N VAL A 390 14.86 -17.53 -15.07
CA VAL A 390 14.54 -18.05 -13.72
C VAL A 390 15.59 -19.07 -13.34
N ARG A 391 16.12 -18.93 -12.13
CA ARG A 391 17.12 -19.85 -11.58
C ARG A 391 16.70 -20.33 -10.18
N ALA A 392 17.02 -21.57 -9.86
CA ALA A 392 16.88 -22.11 -8.53
C ALA A 392 18.27 -22.57 -8.02
N PRO A 393 18.56 -22.44 -6.71
CA PRO A 393 19.78 -22.98 -6.14
C PRO A 393 19.90 -24.50 -6.39
N GLN A 394 21.08 -24.96 -6.80
CA GLN A 394 21.35 -26.36 -6.91
C GLN A 394 21.51 -26.99 -5.51
N PRO A 395 21.27 -28.30 -5.34
CA PRO A 395 21.52 -28.96 -4.06
C PRO A 395 22.96 -28.73 -3.57
N GLY A 396 23.09 -28.20 -2.34
CA GLY A 396 24.37 -27.82 -1.74
C GLY A 396 24.89 -26.43 -2.12
N GLN A 397 24.22 -25.71 -3.01
CA GLN A 397 24.55 -24.33 -3.32
C GLN A 397 23.83 -23.36 -2.35
N SER A 398 24.60 -22.60 -1.60
CA SER A 398 24.06 -21.49 -0.79
C SER A 398 24.06 -20.21 -1.61
N ILE A 399 22.89 -19.72 -1.95
CA ILE A 399 22.70 -18.42 -2.61
C ILE A 399 22.00 -17.49 -1.64
N ASP A 400 22.53 -16.30 -1.52
CA ASP A 400 21.92 -15.23 -0.74
C ASP A 400 20.88 -14.50 -1.61
N THR A 401 19.64 -14.94 -1.51
CA THR A 401 18.51 -14.38 -2.27
C THR A 401 18.12 -12.96 -1.83
N LEU A 402 18.69 -12.47 -0.70
CA LEU A 402 18.51 -11.09 -0.24
C LEU A 402 19.60 -10.13 -0.75
N ALA A 403 20.67 -10.62 -1.39
CA ALA A 403 21.75 -9.76 -1.85
C ALA A 403 21.30 -8.82 -2.98
N THR A 404 21.67 -7.54 -2.91
CA THR A 404 21.41 -6.55 -3.96
C THR A 404 22.09 -6.94 -5.28
N GLY A 405 21.52 -6.54 -6.41
CA GLY A 405 21.98 -6.86 -7.77
C GLY A 405 21.33 -8.11 -8.35
N GLN A 406 20.34 -8.66 -7.65
CA GLN A 406 19.56 -9.82 -8.08
C GLN A 406 18.07 -9.51 -7.94
N ALA A 407 17.24 -10.25 -8.67
CA ALA A 407 15.84 -10.37 -8.37
C ALA A 407 15.58 -11.71 -7.69
N SER A 408 14.69 -11.75 -6.70
CA SER A 408 14.32 -12.99 -5.99
C SER A 408 12.82 -13.10 -5.78
N ILE A 409 12.35 -14.34 -5.68
CA ILE A 409 10.96 -14.66 -5.31
C ILE A 409 11.01 -15.60 -4.13
N ARG A 410 10.24 -15.30 -3.08
CA ARG A 410 10.20 -16.13 -1.88
C ARG A 410 8.79 -16.35 -1.39
N TRP A 411 8.62 -17.45 -0.65
CA TRP A 411 7.38 -17.80 0.02
C TRP A 411 7.43 -17.36 1.46
N MET A 412 6.40 -16.65 1.90
CA MET A 412 6.30 -16.14 3.26
C MET A 412 5.16 -16.80 4.01
N THR A 413 5.30 -16.90 5.32
CA THR A 413 4.26 -17.40 6.21
C THR A 413 4.19 -16.50 7.42
N ASN A 414 3.07 -15.80 7.58
CA ASN A 414 2.85 -14.84 8.64
C ASN A 414 1.57 -15.15 9.43
N ALA A 415 1.60 -14.90 10.74
CA ALA A 415 0.43 -15.06 11.60
C ALA A 415 -0.61 -13.94 11.35
N GLN A 416 -0.14 -12.75 10.96
CA GLN A 416 -0.99 -11.61 10.65
C GLN A 416 -0.55 -10.97 9.32
N PRO A 417 -0.78 -11.61 8.18
CA PRO A 417 -0.37 -11.08 6.89
C PRO A 417 -1.07 -9.74 6.61
N ARG A 418 -0.33 -8.79 6.03
CA ARG A 418 -0.85 -7.48 5.61
C ARG A 418 -0.98 -7.35 4.10
N PHE A 419 -0.41 -8.29 3.34
CA PHE A 419 -0.48 -8.33 1.89
C PHE A 419 -0.50 -9.79 1.41
N GLY A 420 -1.03 -10.03 0.22
CA GLY A 420 -0.98 -11.35 -0.42
C GLY A 420 0.29 -11.57 -1.22
N ALA A 421 0.82 -10.50 -1.81
CA ALA A 421 2.10 -10.46 -2.49
C ALA A 421 2.62 -9.03 -2.52
N ILE A 422 3.93 -8.85 -2.75
CA ILE A 422 4.56 -7.55 -2.94
C ILE A 422 5.86 -7.69 -3.72
N GLY A 423 6.10 -6.78 -4.69
CA GLY A 423 7.29 -6.76 -5.55
C GLY A 423 8.06 -5.44 -5.50
N PRO A 424 8.69 -5.07 -4.37
CA PRO A 424 9.49 -3.84 -4.29
C PRO A 424 10.79 -3.94 -5.07
N SER A 425 11.34 -2.77 -5.43
CA SER A 425 12.64 -2.64 -6.08
C SER A 425 13.48 -1.54 -5.45
N HIS A 426 14.81 -1.72 -5.45
CA HIS A 426 15.79 -0.72 -5.10
C HIS A 426 16.40 -0.13 -6.36
N VAL A 427 16.51 1.20 -6.40
CA VAL A 427 16.91 1.93 -7.62
C VAL A 427 18.07 2.88 -7.37
N ASP A 428 18.90 3.06 -8.38
CA ASP A 428 19.92 4.13 -8.42
C ASP A 428 19.21 5.48 -8.54
N PRO A 429 19.31 6.37 -7.55
CA PRO A 429 18.62 7.65 -7.57
C PRO A 429 19.12 8.63 -8.63
N ARG A 430 20.24 8.35 -9.33
CA ARG A 430 20.70 9.16 -10.46
C ARG A 430 19.89 8.95 -11.72
N THR A 431 19.38 7.70 -11.93
CA THR A 431 18.94 7.25 -13.26
C THR A 431 17.63 6.51 -13.26
N GLY A 432 17.16 6.05 -12.10
CA GLY A 432 16.06 5.09 -12.01
C GLY A 432 16.45 3.66 -12.39
N GLU A 433 17.76 3.33 -12.52
CA GLU A 433 18.19 1.95 -12.76
C GLU A 433 17.82 1.06 -11.58
N ILE A 434 17.10 -0.03 -11.84
CA ILE A 434 16.78 -1.02 -10.80
C ILE A 434 18.05 -1.82 -10.51
N LEU A 435 18.46 -1.82 -9.25
CA LEU A 435 19.68 -2.47 -8.75
C LEU A 435 19.37 -3.81 -8.04
N GLY A 436 18.13 -4.07 -7.73
CA GLY A 436 17.65 -5.29 -7.10
C GLY A 436 16.15 -5.23 -6.89
N ALA A 437 15.51 -6.39 -6.83
CA ALA A 437 14.08 -6.52 -6.59
C ALA A 437 13.78 -7.82 -5.85
N ASP A 438 12.82 -7.81 -4.93
CA ASP A 438 12.38 -9.00 -4.22
C ASP A 438 10.87 -9.12 -4.31
N ILE A 439 10.39 -10.28 -4.73
CA ILE A 439 8.98 -10.62 -4.67
C ILE A 439 8.74 -11.51 -3.46
N ALA A 440 7.82 -11.09 -2.60
CA ALA A 440 7.35 -11.89 -1.49
C ALA A 440 5.92 -12.35 -1.77
N LEU A 441 5.71 -13.66 -1.80
CA LEU A 441 4.39 -14.29 -1.95
C LEU A 441 3.96 -14.85 -0.60
N GLU A 442 2.85 -14.36 -0.08
CA GLU A 442 2.29 -14.87 1.18
C GLU A 442 1.68 -16.26 0.96
N SER A 443 1.87 -17.17 1.91
CA SER A 443 1.34 -18.53 1.84
C SER A 443 -0.19 -18.52 1.79
N LEU A 444 -0.76 -19.54 1.15
CA LEU A 444 -2.22 -19.70 1.10
C LEU A 444 -2.82 -19.92 2.49
N SER A 445 -2.08 -20.62 3.38
CA SER A 445 -2.50 -20.83 4.76
C SER A 445 -2.61 -19.53 5.55
N SER A 446 -1.61 -18.62 5.44
CA SER A 446 -1.67 -17.31 6.10
C SER A 446 -2.81 -16.45 5.57
N ARG A 447 -3.10 -16.51 4.27
CA ARG A 447 -4.25 -15.81 3.65
C ARG A 447 -5.58 -16.35 4.18
N SER A 448 -5.68 -17.67 4.39
CA SER A 448 -6.88 -18.28 4.98
C SER A 448 -7.14 -17.76 6.40
N ILE A 449 -6.13 -17.60 7.23
CA ILE A 449 -6.24 -17.00 8.57
C ILE A 449 -6.83 -15.59 8.47
N ARG A 450 -6.32 -14.76 7.56
CA ARG A 450 -6.86 -13.41 7.36
C ARG A 450 -8.32 -13.42 6.93
N THR A 451 -8.71 -14.36 6.09
CA THR A 451 -10.07 -14.49 5.61
C THR A 451 -11.03 -14.84 6.76
N VAL A 452 -10.63 -15.70 7.70
CA VAL A 452 -11.42 -16.03 8.90
C VAL A 452 -11.61 -14.77 9.77
N ARG A 453 -10.58 -13.97 9.98
CA ARG A 453 -10.65 -12.71 10.77
C ARG A 453 -11.55 -11.65 10.17
N SER A 454 -11.72 -11.67 8.86
CA SER A 454 -12.47 -10.66 8.11
C SER A 454 -13.95 -11.02 7.90
N GLN A 455 -14.53 -11.94 8.68
CA GLN A 455 -15.93 -12.41 8.54
C GLN A 455 -17.01 -11.37 8.89
N ILE A 456 -16.63 -10.19 9.37
CA ILE A 456 -17.57 -9.12 9.74
C ILE A 456 -17.30 -7.88 8.90
N LEU A 457 -18.35 -7.37 8.27
CA LEU A 457 -18.32 -6.06 7.65
C LEU A 457 -18.27 -4.98 8.74
N THR A 458 -17.12 -4.41 8.96
CA THR A 458 -17.02 -3.14 9.67
C THR A 458 -17.24 -2.01 8.68
N SER A 459 -17.67 -0.83 9.16
CA SER A 459 -17.74 0.36 8.29
C SER A 459 -16.37 0.69 7.66
N ALA A 460 -15.27 0.32 8.31
CA ALA A 460 -13.91 0.41 7.77
C ALA A 460 -13.67 -0.60 6.63
N ALA A 461 -14.18 -1.82 6.73
CA ALA A 461 -14.06 -2.83 5.67
C ALA A 461 -14.90 -2.50 4.41
N LEU A 462 -15.84 -1.59 4.52
CA LEU A 462 -16.64 -1.08 3.39
C LEU A 462 -16.00 0.12 2.69
N HIS A 463 -15.10 0.81 3.38
CA HIS A 463 -14.18 1.76 2.77
C HIS A 463 -12.92 0.94 2.49
N VAL A 464 -12.66 0.66 1.22
CA VAL A 464 -11.34 0.15 0.82
C VAL A 464 -10.33 1.14 1.39
N GLU A 465 -9.67 0.74 2.49
CA GLU A 465 -8.78 1.62 3.23
C GLU A 465 -7.54 1.91 2.40
N HIS A 466 -7.60 3.00 1.65
CA HIS A 466 -6.42 3.64 1.11
C HIS A 466 -5.82 4.66 2.10
N ALA A 467 -6.36 4.75 3.33
CA ALA A 467 -6.05 5.85 4.24
C ALA A 467 -4.64 5.81 4.84
N ASP A 468 -4.02 4.63 4.95
CA ASP A 468 -2.66 4.53 5.51
C ASP A 468 -1.55 4.44 4.46
N ASP A 469 -1.89 4.35 3.18
CA ASP A 469 -0.92 4.15 2.11
C ASP A 469 -1.01 5.23 1.01
N ALA A 470 -1.14 6.49 1.41
CA ALA A 470 -1.13 7.65 0.49
C ALA A 470 0.10 7.70 -0.46
N HIS A 471 1.02 6.74 -0.33
CA HIS A 471 2.23 6.60 -1.13
C HIS A 471 2.36 5.26 -1.88
N GLY A 472 1.31 4.41 -1.92
CA GLY A 472 1.29 3.19 -2.73
C GLY A 472 2.37 2.17 -2.34
N THR A 473 2.59 1.95 -1.03
CA THR A 473 3.69 1.12 -0.54
C THR A 473 3.31 -0.35 -0.36
N ALA A 474 2.01 -0.69 -0.33
CA ALA A 474 1.53 -2.07 -0.22
C ALA A 474 0.61 -2.42 -1.39
N CYS A 475 1.00 -3.42 -2.18
CA CYS A 475 0.13 -4.00 -3.19
C CYS A 475 -0.92 -4.87 -2.51
N GLN A 476 -2.20 -4.54 -2.68
CA GLN A 476 -3.32 -5.31 -2.11
C GLN A 476 -3.84 -6.40 -3.06
N HIS A 477 -3.29 -6.48 -4.29
CA HIS A 477 -3.75 -7.43 -5.31
C HIS A 477 -3.85 -8.86 -4.79
N GLY A 478 -2.75 -9.39 -4.26
CA GLY A 478 -2.70 -10.78 -3.81
C GLY A 478 -3.67 -11.14 -2.71
N ASP A 479 -4.01 -10.20 -1.81
CA ASP A 479 -4.99 -10.41 -0.75
C ASP A 479 -6.42 -10.46 -1.25
N LEU A 480 -6.76 -9.43 -2.01
CA LEU A 480 -8.13 -9.27 -2.50
C LEU A 480 -8.43 -10.31 -3.58
N ALA A 481 -7.44 -10.70 -4.39
CA ALA A 481 -7.57 -11.80 -5.33
C ALA A 481 -7.72 -13.16 -4.61
N ALA A 482 -7.09 -13.37 -3.44
CA ALA A 482 -7.32 -14.57 -2.64
C ALA A 482 -8.76 -14.63 -2.08
N GLU A 483 -9.32 -13.50 -1.67
CA GLU A 483 -10.73 -13.42 -1.27
C GLU A 483 -11.67 -13.68 -2.46
N GLN A 484 -11.33 -13.16 -3.65
CA GLN A 484 -12.05 -13.44 -4.88
C GLN A 484 -11.99 -14.93 -5.27
N LEU A 485 -10.83 -15.58 -5.09
CA LEU A 485 -10.68 -17.02 -5.27
C LEU A 485 -11.63 -17.79 -4.31
N ALA A 486 -11.66 -17.43 -3.03
CA ALA A 486 -12.51 -18.06 -2.05
C ALA A 486 -14.01 -17.89 -2.38
N LEU A 487 -14.43 -16.67 -2.76
CA LEU A 487 -15.79 -16.41 -3.24
C LEU A 487 -16.12 -17.25 -4.48
N GLY A 488 -15.18 -17.30 -5.44
CA GLY A 488 -15.38 -18.07 -6.67
C GLY A 488 -15.56 -19.56 -6.43
N LEU A 489 -14.73 -20.15 -5.56
CA LEU A 489 -14.88 -21.55 -5.17
C LEU A 489 -16.21 -21.81 -4.48
N ASP A 490 -16.62 -20.94 -3.54
CA ASP A 490 -17.92 -21.05 -2.85
C ASP A 490 -19.11 -20.96 -3.83
N VAL A 491 -19.04 -20.06 -4.82
CA VAL A 491 -20.07 -19.91 -5.85
C VAL A 491 -20.17 -21.17 -6.71
N LEU A 492 -19.03 -21.66 -7.23
CA LEU A 492 -18.99 -22.82 -8.11
C LEU A 492 -19.40 -24.12 -7.37
N GLU A 493 -19.03 -24.25 -6.10
CA GLU A 493 -19.47 -25.34 -5.24
C GLU A 493 -20.96 -25.28 -4.96
N ALA A 494 -21.49 -24.11 -4.62
CA ALA A 494 -22.93 -23.92 -4.39
C ALA A 494 -23.75 -24.19 -5.67
N GLN A 495 -23.18 -23.94 -6.85
CA GLN A 495 -23.80 -24.27 -8.14
C GLN A 495 -23.67 -25.75 -8.52
N GLY A 496 -22.84 -26.52 -7.80
CA GLY A 496 -22.56 -27.92 -8.11
C GLY A 496 -21.63 -28.11 -9.32
N VAL A 497 -20.88 -27.06 -9.71
CA VAL A 497 -19.92 -27.10 -10.83
C VAL A 497 -18.64 -27.80 -10.42
N ILE A 498 -18.20 -27.60 -9.18
CA ILE A 498 -17.02 -28.25 -8.60
C ILE A 498 -17.38 -28.90 -7.26
N ALA A 499 -16.68 -29.98 -6.92
CA ALA A 499 -16.71 -30.53 -5.57
C ALA A 499 -15.56 -29.95 -4.74
N PRO A 500 -15.72 -29.81 -3.39
CA PRO A 500 -14.70 -29.22 -2.51
C PRO A 500 -13.30 -29.82 -2.65
N ASP A 501 -13.23 -31.15 -2.84
CA ASP A 501 -11.97 -31.91 -2.94
C ASP A 501 -11.59 -32.22 -4.40
N SER A 502 -12.18 -31.53 -5.38
CA SER A 502 -11.91 -31.84 -6.78
C SER A 502 -10.54 -31.31 -7.21
N PRO A 503 -9.85 -32.02 -8.15
CA PRO A 503 -8.59 -31.51 -8.72
C PRO A 503 -8.71 -30.14 -9.36
N GLN A 504 -9.89 -29.73 -9.80
CA GLN A 504 -10.17 -28.42 -10.41
C GLN A 504 -9.93 -27.27 -9.42
N VAL A 505 -10.10 -27.48 -8.11
CA VAL A 505 -9.77 -26.47 -7.10
C VAL A 505 -8.28 -26.09 -7.20
N ARG A 506 -7.40 -27.07 -7.44
CA ARG A 506 -5.98 -26.83 -7.64
C ARG A 506 -5.72 -25.98 -8.89
N ASP A 507 -6.45 -26.18 -9.97
CA ASP A 507 -6.27 -25.42 -11.20
C ASP A 507 -6.62 -23.94 -10.99
N PHE A 508 -7.69 -23.65 -10.22
CA PHE A 508 -8.03 -22.28 -9.83
C PHE A 508 -6.94 -21.64 -8.96
N VAL A 509 -6.38 -22.39 -8.01
CA VAL A 509 -5.28 -21.92 -7.14
C VAL A 509 -4.03 -21.62 -7.96
N LEU A 510 -3.67 -22.49 -8.91
CA LEU A 510 -2.51 -22.27 -9.79
C LEU A 510 -2.70 -21.09 -10.74
N ALA A 511 -3.91 -20.92 -11.29
CA ALA A 511 -4.23 -19.76 -12.13
C ALA A 511 -4.13 -18.45 -11.33
N TYR A 512 -4.67 -18.41 -10.12
CA TYR A 512 -4.52 -17.29 -9.20
C TYR A 512 -3.04 -17.00 -8.86
N LEU A 513 -2.26 -18.04 -8.57
CA LEU A 513 -0.83 -17.86 -8.22
C LEU A 513 -0.02 -17.36 -9.41
N LYS A 514 -0.35 -17.80 -10.64
CA LYS A 514 0.26 -17.31 -11.88
C LYS A 514 -0.05 -15.84 -12.10
N ASP A 515 -1.32 -15.44 -11.98
CA ASP A 515 -1.78 -14.05 -12.09
C ASP A 515 -1.03 -13.14 -11.10
N THR A 516 -1.04 -13.50 -9.81
CA THR A 516 -0.33 -12.77 -8.76
C THR A 516 1.17 -12.66 -9.06
N THR A 517 1.81 -13.75 -9.52
CA THR A 517 3.25 -13.74 -9.86
C THR A 517 3.53 -12.80 -11.03
N MET A 518 2.72 -12.85 -12.08
CA MET A 518 2.85 -11.96 -13.25
C MET A 518 2.74 -10.49 -12.83
N HIS A 519 1.79 -10.17 -11.97
CA HIS A 519 1.55 -8.83 -11.44
C HIS A 519 2.79 -8.32 -10.67
N GLU A 520 3.30 -9.10 -9.71
CA GLU A 520 4.46 -8.69 -8.92
C GLU A 520 5.73 -8.56 -9.76
N VAL A 521 5.91 -9.42 -10.77
CA VAL A 521 7.01 -9.28 -11.74
C VAL A 521 6.89 -7.95 -12.49
N GLY A 522 5.68 -7.55 -12.89
CA GLY A 522 5.43 -6.24 -13.50
C GLY A 522 5.93 -5.08 -12.65
N HIS A 523 5.68 -5.12 -11.33
CA HIS A 523 6.22 -4.14 -10.38
C HIS A 523 7.74 -4.13 -10.35
N THR A 524 8.37 -5.30 -10.37
CA THR A 524 9.83 -5.41 -10.39
C THR A 524 10.45 -5.02 -11.72
N LEU A 525 9.67 -4.96 -12.80
CA LEU A 525 10.05 -4.37 -14.08
C LEU A 525 9.83 -2.85 -14.15
N GLY A 526 9.30 -2.25 -13.09
CA GLY A 526 9.09 -0.82 -12.93
C GLY A 526 7.64 -0.37 -13.16
N LEU A 527 6.71 -1.25 -13.51
CA LEU A 527 5.33 -0.90 -13.81
C LEU A 527 4.53 -0.58 -12.55
N ARG A 528 3.61 0.36 -12.67
CA ARG A 528 2.58 0.70 -11.66
C ARG A 528 1.27 0.01 -11.99
N HIS A 529 0.35 -0.01 -11.03
CA HIS A 529 -1.01 -0.45 -11.25
C HIS A 529 -1.68 0.26 -12.43
N ASN A 530 -2.54 -0.45 -13.15
CA ASN A 530 -3.37 0.11 -14.21
C ASN A 530 -4.84 -0.27 -14.01
N PHE A 531 -5.58 0.53 -13.26
CA PHE A 531 -7.00 0.34 -12.91
C PHE A 531 -7.98 0.78 -14.00
N ARG A 532 -7.52 0.91 -15.25
CA ARG A 532 -8.37 1.11 -16.43
C ARG A 532 -8.31 -0.06 -17.38
N ALA A 533 -7.47 -1.03 -17.10
CA ALA A 533 -7.24 -2.17 -17.98
C ALA A 533 -8.43 -3.17 -17.98
N SER A 534 -9.24 -3.22 -16.93
CA SER A 534 -10.46 -4.04 -16.82
C SER A 534 -11.45 -3.79 -17.94
N ARG A 535 -11.46 -2.59 -18.53
CA ARG A 535 -12.45 -2.13 -19.51
C ARG A 535 -12.22 -2.60 -20.94
N TRP A 536 -11.13 -3.30 -21.19
CA TRP A 536 -10.75 -3.72 -22.54
C TRP A 536 -11.75 -4.70 -23.18
N ARG A 537 -12.24 -5.68 -22.40
CA ARG A 537 -13.17 -6.71 -22.86
C ARG A 537 -14.63 -6.33 -22.66
N THR A 538 -15.49 -6.83 -23.56
CA THR A 538 -16.94 -6.82 -23.36
C THR A 538 -17.35 -7.98 -22.43
N ALA A 539 -18.54 -7.89 -21.82
CA ALA A 539 -19.08 -8.98 -21.02
C ALA A 539 -19.21 -10.30 -21.80
N GLN A 540 -19.53 -10.23 -23.10
CA GLN A 540 -19.61 -11.41 -23.97
C GLN A 540 -18.24 -12.04 -24.22
N GLU A 541 -17.21 -11.25 -24.49
CA GLU A 541 -15.83 -11.76 -24.67
C GLU A 541 -15.31 -12.47 -23.43
N LEU A 542 -15.67 -11.96 -22.24
CA LEU A 542 -15.27 -12.54 -20.96
C LEU A 542 -15.84 -13.92 -20.68
N THR A 543 -16.94 -14.31 -21.37
CA THR A 543 -17.50 -15.68 -21.27
C THR A 543 -16.90 -16.66 -22.28
N HIS A 544 -15.98 -16.21 -23.14
CA HIS A 544 -15.40 -17.05 -24.19
C HIS A 544 -14.08 -17.71 -23.72
N PRO A 545 -14.06 -19.05 -23.46
CA PRO A 545 -12.91 -19.70 -22.83
C PRO A 545 -11.59 -19.58 -23.60
N LEU A 546 -11.61 -19.84 -24.91
CA LEU A 546 -10.40 -19.78 -25.74
C LEU A 546 -9.86 -18.37 -25.86
N LEU A 547 -10.73 -17.38 -26.06
CA LEU A 547 -10.33 -15.97 -26.17
C LEU A 547 -9.64 -15.48 -24.91
N THR A 548 -10.24 -15.76 -23.75
CA THR A 548 -9.71 -15.30 -22.46
C THR A 548 -8.46 -16.06 -22.03
N ALA A 549 -8.32 -17.34 -22.40
CA ALA A 549 -7.11 -18.12 -22.14
C ALA A 549 -5.91 -17.63 -22.97
N GLU A 550 -6.14 -17.28 -24.25
CA GLU A 550 -5.07 -16.86 -25.16
C GLU A 550 -4.68 -15.40 -25.00
N HIS A 551 -5.67 -14.51 -24.79
CA HIS A 551 -5.47 -13.07 -24.81
C HIS A 551 -5.74 -12.38 -23.49
N GLY A 552 -6.14 -13.10 -22.45
CA GLY A 552 -6.43 -12.56 -21.11
C GLY A 552 -7.80 -11.90 -20.98
N ILE A 553 -8.14 -11.60 -19.72
CA ILE A 553 -9.40 -10.97 -19.31
C ILE A 553 -9.31 -9.45 -19.21
N SER A 554 -8.08 -8.92 -19.06
CA SER A 554 -7.77 -7.51 -18.89
C SER A 554 -6.69 -7.06 -19.88
N ALA A 555 -6.61 -5.75 -20.15
CA ALA A 555 -5.55 -5.17 -20.99
C ALA A 555 -4.16 -5.21 -20.32
N SER A 556 -4.08 -5.45 -19.04
CA SER A 556 -2.82 -5.46 -18.28
C SER A 556 -2.91 -6.41 -17.09
N VAL A 557 -1.80 -7.09 -16.80
CA VAL A 557 -1.63 -7.83 -15.55
C VAL A 557 -1.48 -6.89 -14.33
N MET A 558 -1.30 -5.59 -14.56
CA MET A 558 -1.20 -4.59 -13.50
C MET A 558 -2.57 -4.10 -13.00
N GLU A 559 -3.66 -4.72 -13.46
CA GLU A 559 -5.02 -4.50 -12.99
C GLU A 559 -5.30 -5.34 -11.71
N TYR A 560 -6.18 -4.85 -10.85
CA TYR A 560 -6.77 -5.64 -9.77
C TYR A 560 -8.07 -6.28 -10.27
N SER A 561 -7.93 -7.31 -11.12
CA SER A 561 -9.07 -8.01 -11.66
C SER A 561 -9.76 -8.87 -10.59
N PRO A 562 -11.12 -8.85 -10.49
CA PRO A 562 -11.84 -9.86 -9.73
C PRO A 562 -11.76 -11.21 -10.44
N ILE A 563 -12.10 -12.29 -9.73
CA ILE A 563 -12.35 -13.56 -10.41
C ILE A 563 -13.46 -13.39 -11.46
N ASN A 564 -13.20 -13.85 -12.68
CA ASN A 564 -14.16 -13.81 -13.79
C ASN A 564 -15.21 -14.92 -13.62
N LEU A 565 -16.29 -14.61 -12.93
CA LEU A 565 -17.42 -15.53 -12.72
C LEU A 565 -18.51 -15.27 -13.76
N PRO A 566 -19.02 -16.31 -14.42
CA PRO A 566 -20.15 -16.16 -15.33
C PRO A 566 -21.44 -15.90 -14.56
N ALA A 567 -22.37 -15.21 -15.19
CA ALA A 567 -23.74 -15.16 -14.68
C ALA A 567 -24.33 -16.60 -14.59
N PRO A 568 -25.29 -16.84 -13.67
CA PRO A 568 -25.88 -18.16 -13.54
C PRO A 568 -26.40 -18.70 -14.88
N GLY A 569 -25.90 -19.89 -15.26
CA GLY A 569 -26.28 -20.56 -16.52
C GLY A 569 -25.49 -20.15 -17.76
N GLN A 570 -24.50 -19.28 -17.64
CA GLN A 570 -23.59 -18.90 -18.73
C GLN A 570 -22.28 -19.73 -18.70
N SER A 571 -21.60 -19.80 -19.86
CA SER A 571 -20.26 -20.39 -19.93
C SER A 571 -19.23 -19.50 -19.23
N ALA A 572 -18.17 -20.09 -18.69
CA ALA A 572 -17.08 -19.41 -18.02
C ALA A 572 -15.90 -19.19 -18.98
N GLY A 573 -15.33 -17.97 -19.00
CA GLY A 573 -13.99 -17.73 -19.53
C GLY A 573 -12.89 -18.09 -18.52
N ALA A 574 -11.64 -17.70 -18.80
CA ALA A 574 -10.54 -17.86 -17.85
C ALA A 574 -10.86 -17.14 -16.54
N PRO A 575 -10.65 -17.79 -15.37
CA PRO A 575 -11.03 -17.20 -14.08
C PRO A 575 -10.12 -16.05 -13.65
N PHE A 576 -8.85 -16.06 -14.06
CA PHE A 576 -7.82 -15.08 -13.73
C PHE A 576 -7.03 -14.66 -14.96
N GLN A 577 -6.26 -13.57 -14.83
CA GLN A 577 -5.35 -13.10 -15.87
C GLN A 577 -4.11 -13.99 -15.92
N THR A 578 -4.03 -14.89 -16.89
CA THR A 578 -2.91 -15.86 -17.01
C THR A 578 -1.97 -15.59 -18.18
N THR A 579 -2.12 -14.44 -18.85
CA THR A 579 -1.26 -13.98 -19.95
C THR A 579 -1.16 -12.45 -19.96
N LEU A 580 -0.17 -11.90 -20.67
CA LEU A 580 0.02 -10.45 -20.77
C LEU A 580 -1.07 -9.82 -21.66
N GLY A 581 -1.52 -8.63 -21.28
CA GLY A 581 -2.42 -7.82 -22.07
C GLY A 581 -1.69 -6.83 -23.00
N PRO A 582 -2.40 -6.20 -23.94
CA PRO A 582 -1.81 -5.26 -24.91
C PRO A 582 -1.13 -4.05 -24.27
N TYR A 583 -1.60 -3.60 -23.11
CA TYR A 583 -0.96 -2.53 -22.34
C TYR A 583 0.44 -2.93 -21.87
N ASP A 584 0.62 -4.17 -21.39
CA ASP A 584 1.90 -4.66 -20.88
C ASP A 584 2.97 -4.65 -21.99
N PHE A 585 2.64 -5.09 -23.19
CA PHE A 585 3.53 -5.02 -24.35
C PHE A 585 3.93 -3.59 -24.68
N TRP A 586 2.97 -2.67 -24.65
CA TRP A 586 3.21 -1.26 -24.94
C TRP A 586 4.06 -0.60 -23.85
N ALA A 587 3.79 -0.89 -22.59
CA ALA A 587 4.56 -0.37 -21.46
C ALA A 587 6.02 -0.88 -21.48
N ILE A 588 6.24 -2.17 -21.78
CA ILE A 588 7.59 -2.72 -21.98
C ILE A 588 8.28 -2.06 -23.17
N ALA A 589 7.57 -1.82 -24.29
CA ALA A 589 8.15 -1.10 -25.42
C ALA A 589 8.59 0.31 -25.05
N TYR A 590 7.80 1.04 -24.27
CA TYR A 590 8.17 2.35 -23.75
C TYR A 590 9.40 2.28 -22.82
N GLY A 591 9.42 1.33 -21.89
CA GLY A 591 10.47 1.24 -20.86
C GLY A 591 11.80 0.68 -21.38
N TYR A 592 11.76 -0.28 -22.30
CA TYR A 592 12.92 -1.11 -22.65
C TYR A 592 13.27 -1.11 -24.14
N GLY A 593 12.40 -0.60 -25.01
CA GLY A 593 12.69 -0.52 -26.45
C GLY A 593 13.95 0.30 -26.73
N ASP A 594 14.68 -0.05 -27.78
CA ASP A 594 15.86 0.67 -28.22
C ASP A 594 15.51 2.11 -28.62
N LEU A 595 16.35 3.05 -28.30
CA LEU A 595 16.17 4.46 -28.61
C LEU A 595 17.40 4.98 -29.36
N PRO A 596 17.22 5.96 -30.27
CA PRO A 596 18.33 6.67 -30.88
C PRO A 596 19.27 7.28 -29.83
N ASP A 597 20.56 7.37 -30.17
CA ASP A 597 21.56 8.01 -29.31
C ASP A 597 21.33 9.51 -29.17
N ASP A 598 20.85 10.16 -30.24
CA ASP A 598 20.47 11.57 -30.21
C ASP A 598 19.30 11.82 -29.26
N THR A 599 19.46 12.75 -28.35
CA THR A 599 18.49 13.03 -27.27
C THR A 599 17.16 13.57 -27.80
N ALA A 600 17.19 14.38 -28.87
CA ALA A 600 15.96 14.94 -29.45
C ALA A 600 15.16 13.85 -30.18
N GLN A 601 15.85 13.00 -30.97
CA GLN A 601 15.22 11.86 -31.64
C GLN A 601 14.67 10.84 -30.64
N ALA A 602 15.40 10.52 -29.58
CA ALA A 602 14.94 9.65 -28.51
C ALA A 602 13.68 10.19 -27.82
N SER A 603 13.66 11.50 -27.53
CA SER A 603 12.48 12.17 -26.95
C SER A 603 11.28 12.14 -27.91
N ALA A 604 11.50 12.35 -29.19
CA ALA A 604 10.45 12.30 -30.21
C ALA A 604 9.89 10.87 -30.33
N ALA A 605 10.74 9.85 -30.32
CA ALA A 605 10.33 8.44 -30.38
C ALA A 605 9.47 8.05 -29.18
N LEU A 606 9.86 8.44 -27.96
CA LEU A 606 9.08 8.18 -26.74
C LEU A 606 7.73 8.90 -26.77
N LYS A 607 7.68 10.16 -27.21
CA LYS A 607 6.44 10.91 -27.36
C LYS A 607 5.49 10.26 -28.39
N SER A 608 6.02 9.81 -29.51
CA SER A 608 5.26 9.10 -30.54
C SER A 608 4.68 7.79 -29.99
N LEU A 609 5.49 7.03 -29.26
CA LEU A 609 5.03 5.79 -28.62
C LEU A 609 3.94 6.04 -27.60
N ALA A 610 4.09 7.05 -26.73
CA ALA A 610 3.08 7.44 -25.74
C ALA A 610 1.80 7.98 -26.41
N GLN A 611 1.88 8.61 -27.58
CA GLN A 611 0.74 9.12 -28.34
C GLN A 611 -0.25 8.04 -28.78
N ARG A 612 0.19 6.78 -28.91
CA ARG A 612 -0.67 5.66 -29.28
C ARG A 612 -1.88 5.48 -28.37
N SER A 613 -1.80 5.88 -27.10
CA SER A 613 -2.94 5.83 -26.18
C SER A 613 -4.09 6.79 -26.55
N ALA A 614 -3.84 7.75 -27.44
CA ALA A 614 -4.87 8.66 -27.97
C ALA A 614 -5.48 8.17 -29.29
N ASP A 615 -4.93 7.15 -29.93
CA ASP A 615 -5.46 6.52 -31.13
C ASP A 615 -6.79 5.81 -30.80
N PRO A 616 -7.92 6.17 -31.43
CA PRO A 616 -9.21 5.55 -31.15
C PRO A 616 -9.22 4.02 -31.26
N ALA A 617 -8.40 3.44 -32.15
CA ALA A 617 -8.31 2.00 -32.35
C ALA A 617 -7.58 1.28 -31.20
N GLN A 618 -6.79 1.99 -30.40
CA GLN A 618 -5.95 1.45 -29.33
C GLN A 618 -6.31 2.03 -27.95
N ALA A 619 -7.14 3.07 -27.90
CA ALA A 619 -7.41 3.86 -26.70
C ALA A 619 -7.88 3.01 -25.51
N ASP A 620 -8.78 2.06 -25.73
CA ASP A 620 -9.27 1.17 -24.66
C ASP A 620 -8.19 0.19 -24.19
N ALA A 621 -7.39 -0.34 -25.14
CA ALA A 621 -6.33 -1.29 -24.85
C ALA A 621 -5.11 -0.67 -24.15
N LEU A 622 -4.86 0.64 -24.37
CA LEU A 622 -3.72 1.38 -23.84
C LEU A 622 -4.13 2.43 -22.79
N ALA A 623 -5.38 2.39 -22.32
CA ALA A 623 -5.87 3.27 -21.27
C ALA A 623 -5.06 3.06 -19.99
N TYR A 624 -4.75 4.17 -19.29
CA TYR A 624 -4.00 4.13 -18.05
C TYR A 624 -4.67 4.98 -16.96
N GLY A 625 -4.84 4.38 -15.81
CA GLY A 625 -5.25 5.00 -14.55
C GLY A 625 -4.65 4.21 -13.40
N THR A 626 -4.25 4.86 -12.32
CA THR A 626 -3.46 4.24 -11.26
C THR A 626 -4.02 4.57 -9.88
N ASP A 627 -3.27 4.24 -8.83
CA ASP A 627 -3.67 4.36 -7.43
C ASP A 627 -4.25 5.73 -7.09
N GLU A 628 -3.62 6.82 -7.52
CA GLU A 628 -4.09 8.19 -7.24
C GLU A 628 -5.43 8.49 -7.93
N ASP A 629 -5.65 7.98 -9.15
CA ASP A 629 -6.92 8.16 -9.86
C ASP A 629 -8.06 7.45 -9.14
N ASN A 630 -7.79 6.23 -8.65
CA ASN A 630 -8.75 5.48 -7.84
C ASN A 630 -8.98 6.15 -6.48
N LEU A 631 -7.90 6.60 -5.79
CA LEU A 631 -7.98 7.25 -4.49
C LEU A 631 -8.79 8.57 -4.54
N TRP A 632 -8.54 9.42 -5.54
CA TRP A 632 -9.27 10.69 -5.71
C TRP A 632 -10.74 10.50 -6.05
N GLY A 633 -11.10 9.34 -6.61
CA GLY A 633 -12.49 8.96 -6.82
C GLY A 633 -13.25 9.83 -7.83
N LEU A 634 -12.56 10.47 -8.75
CA LEU A 634 -13.15 11.28 -9.80
C LEU A 634 -13.48 10.43 -11.03
N ASP A 635 -12.51 9.61 -11.46
CA ASP A 635 -12.60 8.84 -12.69
C ASP A 635 -13.45 7.57 -12.49
N PRO A 636 -14.61 7.48 -13.18
CA PRO A 636 -15.46 6.31 -13.09
C PRO A 636 -14.92 5.11 -13.88
N GLN A 637 -13.77 5.26 -14.54
CA GLN A 637 -13.10 4.25 -15.32
C GLN A 637 -11.82 3.70 -14.66
N ALA A 638 -11.31 4.35 -13.61
CA ALA A 638 -10.17 3.88 -12.83
C ALA A 638 -10.67 3.18 -11.56
N LEU A 639 -11.05 1.93 -11.70
CA LEU A 639 -11.70 1.12 -10.66
C LEU A 639 -10.81 -0.07 -10.29
N THR A 640 -11.05 -0.64 -9.13
CA THR A 640 -10.46 -1.90 -8.68
C THR A 640 -11.54 -2.94 -8.53
N PHE A 641 -11.26 -4.19 -8.88
CA PHE A 641 -12.20 -5.32 -8.77
C PHE A 641 -13.49 -5.13 -9.57
N ASP A 642 -13.40 -4.44 -10.70
CA ASP A 642 -14.38 -4.46 -11.78
C ASP A 642 -13.81 -5.23 -12.98
N LEU A 643 -14.69 -5.64 -13.89
CA LEU A 643 -14.30 -6.36 -15.08
C LEU A 643 -15.29 -6.12 -16.21
N GLY A 644 -14.77 -5.82 -17.37
CA GLY A 644 -15.57 -5.55 -18.56
C GLY A 644 -15.78 -4.07 -18.82
N ARG A 645 -16.08 -3.76 -20.09
CA ARG A 645 -16.21 -2.39 -20.60
C ARG A 645 -17.28 -1.57 -19.90
N ASP A 646 -18.33 -2.23 -19.43
CA ASP A 646 -19.48 -1.61 -18.78
C ASP A 646 -19.54 -1.99 -17.29
N PRO A 647 -19.15 -1.07 -16.39
CA PRO A 647 -19.16 -1.34 -14.94
C PRO A 647 -20.58 -1.52 -14.37
N VAL A 648 -21.63 -0.98 -15.01
CA VAL A 648 -23.01 -1.19 -14.56
C VAL A 648 -23.50 -2.60 -14.92
N ALA A 649 -23.16 -3.07 -16.13
CA ALA A 649 -23.45 -4.46 -16.52
C ALA A 649 -22.69 -5.47 -15.65
N PHE A 650 -21.42 -5.19 -15.33
CA PHE A 650 -20.62 -5.97 -14.39
C PHE A 650 -21.30 -6.03 -13.01
N ALA A 651 -21.67 -4.89 -12.46
CA ALA A 651 -22.38 -4.82 -11.16
C ALA A 651 -23.66 -5.64 -11.15
N ARG A 652 -24.46 -5.58 -12.22
CA ARG A 652 -25.68 -6.38 -12.38
C ARG A 652 -25.38 -7.87 -12.32
N THR A 653 -24.34 -8.33 -13.00
CA THR A 653 -23.89 -9.71 -13.00
C THR A 653 -23.47 -10.16 -11.60
N ARG A 654 -22.65 -9.36 -10.90
CA ARG A 654 -22.17 -9.68 -9.54
C ARG A 654 -23.32 -9.76 -8.53
N ILE A 655 -24.27 -8.83 -8.57
CA ILE A 655 -25.47 -8.86 -7.72
C ILE A 655 -26.28 -10.12 -7.97
N ALA A 656 -26.45 -10.53 -9.23
CA ALA A 656 -27.16 -11.76 -9.58
C ALA A 656 -26.45 -13.01 -9.04
N ILE A 657 -25.12 -13.07 -9.15
CA ILE A 657 -24.28 -14.17 -8.63
C ILE A 657 -24.43 -14.27 -7.11
N VAL A 658 -24.32 -13.14 -6.39
CA VAL A 658 -24.44 -13.15 -4.94
C VAL A 658 -25.85 -13.54 -4.48
N ARG A 659 -26.91 -13.08 -5.16
CA ARG A 659 -28.27 -13.49 -4.87
C ARG A 659 -28.48 -15.01 -5.08
N ASP A 660 -27.95 -15.56 -6.17
CA ASP A 660 -27.97 -17.01 -6.43
C ASP A 660 -27.21 -17.77 -5.33
N LEU A 661 -26.01 -17.31 -4.96
CA LEU A 661 -25.22 -17.88 -3.88
C LEU A 661 -26.01 -17.94 -2.56
N LEU A 662 -26.57 -16.79 -2.13
CA LEU A 662 -27.32 -16.71 -0.86
C LEU A 662 -28.55 -17.59 -0.86
N ASN A 663 -29.30 -17.70 -1.97
CA ASN A 663 -30.43 -18.56 -2.12
C ASN A 663 -30.04 -20.04 -2.04
N ARG A 664 -28.95 -20.45 -2.68
CA ARG A 664 -28.44 -21.83 -2.62
C ARG A 664 -27.93 -22.18 -1.23
N GLN A 665 -27.23 -21.29 -0.56
CA GLN A 665 -26.78 -21.51 0.83
C GLN A 665 -27.93 -21.63 1.82
N ALA A 666 -29.06 -20.97 1.57
CA ALA A 666 -30.24 -21.08 2.39
C ALA A 666 -30.87 -22.51 2.38
N THR A 667 -30.74 -23.22 1.27
CA THR A 667 -31.29 -24.55 1.05
C THR A 667 -30.24 -25.66 1.08
N ARG A 668 -28.94 -25.33 1.17
CA ARG A 668 -27.84 -26.30 1.18
C ARG A 668 -27.95 -27.26 2.35
N THR A 669 -27.89 -28.57 2.07
CA THR A 669 -27.79 -29.61 3.08
C THR A 669 -26.30 -29.85 3.36
N LEU A 670 -25.91 -29.72 4.62
CA LEU A 670 -24.57 -30.06 5.09
C LEU A 670 -24.58 -31.51 5.60
N SER A 671 -23.50 -32.24 5.35
CA SER A 671 -23.27 -33.55 5.94
C SER A 671 -22.95 -33.42 7.43
N PRO A 672 -23.17 -34.47 8.25
CA PRO A 672 -22.87 -34.40 9.69
C PRO A 672 -21.42 -34.07 10.03
N ASN A 673 -20.48 -34.31 9.10
CA ASN A 673 -19.03 -34.04 9.26
C ASN A 673 -18.58 -32.71 8.61
N ASP A 674 -19.49 -31.98 7.96
CA ASP A 674 -19.14 -30.71 7.34
C ASP A 674 -19.00 -29.61 8.39
N ASP A 675 -18.09 -28.70 8.13
CA ASP A 675 -17.91 -27.48 8.92
C ASP A 675 -19.10 -26.53 8.71
N ALA A 676 -19.94 -26.36 9.76
CA ALA A 676 -21.11 -25.48 9.72
C ALA A 676 -20.72 -23.99 9.44
N THR A 677 -19.50 -23.58 9.74
CA THR A 677 -19.03 -22.20 9.56
C THR A 677 -18.87 -21.81 8.09
N VAL A 678 -18.85 -22.80 7.18
CA VAL A 678 -18.80 -22.56 5.72
C VAL A 678 -19.94 -21.66 5.25
N LEU A 679 -21.14 -21.78 5.83
CA LEU A 679 -22.28 -20.93 5.49
C LEU A 679 -22.05 -19.47 5.89
N ARG A 680 -21.51 -19.24 7.08
CA ARG A 680 -21.18 -17.89 7.55
C ARG A 680 -20.08 -17.24 6.70
N ARG A 681 -19.03 -18.00 6.37
CA ARG A 681 -17.95 -17.53 5.47
C ARG A 681 -18.50 -17.16 4.10
N SER A 682 -19.26 -18.03 3.49
CA SER A 682 -19.86 -17.83 2.18
C SER A 682 -20.76 -16.59 2.12
N VAL A 683 -21.63 -16.41 3.12
CA VAL A 683 -22.46 -15.20 3.26
C VAL A 683 -21.58 -13.95 3.40
N SER A 684 -20.51 -14.01 4.18
CA SER A 684 -19.60 -12.88 4.38
C SER A 684 -18.88 -12.49 3.08
N TYR A 685 -18.45 -13.46 2.28
CA TYR A 685 -17.87 -13.20 0.96
C TYR A 685 -18.88 -12.54 0.02
N GLY A 686 -20.11 -13.07 -0.03
CA GLY A 686 -21.16 -12.48 -0.85
C GLY A 686 -21.48 -11.03 -0.47
N LEU A 687 -21.61 -10.74 0.83
CA LEU A 687 -21.88 -9.37 1.31
C LEU A 687 -20.72 -8.41 1.01
N ARG A 688 -19.46 -8.86 1.10
CA ARG A 688 -18.31 -8.06 0.73
C ARG A 688 -18.24 -7.79 -0.76
N ASP A 689 -18.57 -8.77 -1.57
CA ASP A 689 -18.63 -8.58 -3.02
C ASP A 689 -19.74 -7.59 -3.41
N LEU A 690 -20.89 -7.60 -2.73
CA LEU A 690 -21.92 -6.56 -2.87
C LEU A 690 -21.40 -5.18 -2.47
N ALA A 691 -20.59 -5.10 -1.40
CA ALA A 691 -20.00 -3.85 -0.96
C ALA A 691 -19.09 -3.27 -2.04
N ARG A 692 -18.18 -4.08 -2.63
CA ARG A 692 -17.33 -3.67 -3.76
C ARG A 692 -18.13 -3.28 -4.98
N THR A 693 -19.14 -4.09 -5.31
CA THR A 693 -20.06 -3.80 -6.42
C THR A 693 -20.77 -2.46 -6.23
N SER A 694 -21.18 -2.13 -5.01
CA SER A 694 -21.75 -0.81 -4.71
C SER A 694 -20.77 0.32 -4.94
N GLN A 695 -19.48 0.14 -4.61
CA GLN A 695 -18.44 1.14 -4.89
C GLN A 695 -18.25 1.37 -6.40
N THR A 696 -18.24 0.30 -7.20
CA THR A 696 -18.21 0.41 -8.67
C THR A 696 -19.34 1.29 -9.19
N LEU A 697 -20.57 1.09 -8.70
CA LEU A 697 -21.72 1.92 -9.08
C LEU A 697 -21.65 3.36 -8.54
N LEU A 698 -21.21 3.55 -7.30
CA LEU A 698 -21.07 4.87 -6.68
C LEU A 698 -20.09 5.77 -7.44
N ARG A 699 -19.03 5.19 -7.99
CA ARG A 699 -18.06 5.91 -8.83
C ARG A 699 -18.66 6.44 -10.13
N GLN A 700 -19.74 5.82 -10.63
CA GLN A 700 -20.41 6.30 -11.83
C GLN A 700 -21.23 7.59 -11.56
N VAL A 701 -21.81 7.75 -10.36
CA VAL A 701 -22.61 8.89 -10.00
C VAL A 701 -21.73 10.12 -9.77
N GLY A 702 -21.88 11.14 -10.61
CA GLY A 702 -21.01 12.32 -10.62
C GLY A 702 -19.60 12.02 -11.17
N GLY A 703 -19.42 10.91 -11.91
CA GLY A 703 -18.15 10.52 -12.49
C GLY A 703 -17.62 11.55 -13.51
N LEU A 704 -16.30 11.78 -13.47
CA LEU A 704 -15.57 12.66 -14.36
C LEU A 704 -14.39 11.88 -14.95
N ILE A 705 -14.51 11.51 -16.23
CA ILE A 705 -13.46 10.80 -16.97
C ILE A 705 -12.25 11.73 -17.09
N THR A 706 -11.10 11.27 -16.63
CA THR A 706 -9.83 12.01 -16.69
C THR A 706 -8.94 11.39 -17.78
N ARG A 707 -8.32 12.22 -18.60
CA ARG A 707 -7.37 11.76 -19.63
C ARG A 707 -6.04 12.49 -19.46
N ARG A 708 -4.98 11.81 -19.84
CA ARG A 708 -3.61 12.33 -19.81
C ARG A 708 -3.08 12.65 -21.22
N ASP A 709 -3.98 12.93 -22.14
CA ASP A 709 -3.66 13.17 -23.53
C ASP A 709 -2.78 14.41 -23.73
N ALA A 710 -1.92 14.37 -24.71
CA ALA A 710 -1.18 15.54 -25.13
C ALA A 710 -2.12 16.54 -25.82
N PRO A 711 -1.81 17.86 -25.77
CA PRO A 711 -2.52 18.86 -26.53
C PRO A 711 -2.62 18.47 -28.01
N GLY A 712 -3.81 18.65 -28.62
CA GLY A 712 -4.07 18.29 -30.02
C GLY A 712 -4.57 16.88 -30.26
N SER A 713 -4.81 16.08 -29.24
CA SER A 713 -5.42 14.73 -29.36
C SER A 713 -6.87 14.74 -29.87
N GLY A 714 -7.56 15.89 -29.79
CA GLY A 714 -8.98 16.02 -30.13
C GLY A 714 -9.92 15.51 -29.02
N ARG A 715 -9.40 15.05 -27.90
CA ARG A 715 -10.20 14.59 -26.75
C ARG A 715 -10.06 15.57 -25.57
N ASP A 716 -11.14 15.79 -24.83
CA ASP A 716 -11.10 16.58 -23.61
C ASP A 716 -10.39 15.84 -22.50
N LEU A 717 -9.60 16.57 -21.68
CA LEU A 717 -8.87 15.99 -20.54
C LEU A 717 -9.81 15.65 -19.37
N LEU A 718 -10.94 16.37 -19.27
CA LEU A 718 -11.94 16.18 -18.23
C LEU A 718 -13.32 16.11 -18.89
N GLU A 719 -13.97 14.97 -18.85
CA GLU A 719 -15.26 14.76 -19.49
C GLU A 719 -16.25 14.13 -18.49
N PRO A 720 -17.38 14.81 -18.18
CA PRO A 720 -18.41 14.21 -17.36
C PRO A 720 -18.94 12.91 -17.97
N LEU A 721 -19.14 11.89 -17.13
CA LEU A 721 -19.79 10.66 -17.57
C LEU A 721 -21.19 10.98 -18.12
N PRO A 722 -21.63 10.38 -19.24
CA PRO A 722 -22.96 10.62 -19.79
C PRO A 722 -24.07 10.44 -18.74
N ALA A 723 -25.00 11.37 -18.70
CA ALA A 723 -26.07 11.42 -17.70
C ALA A 723 -26.91 10.12 -17.66
N ALA A 724 -27.09 9.46 -18.81
CA ALA A 724 -27.82 8.20 -18.90
C ALA A 724 -27.11 7.08 -18.08
N ALA A 725 -25.77 6.95 -18.22
CA ALA A 725 -25.00 5.98 -17.46
C ALA A 725 -25.01 6.28 -15.96
N GLN A 726 -24.91 7.57 -15.58
CA GLN A 726 -25.03 7.99 -14.18
C GLN A 726 -26.40 7.63 -13.59
N ARG A 727 -27.50 7.83 -14.34
CA ARG A 727 -28.86 7.51 -13.91
C ARG A 727 -29.05 6.00 -13.79
N GLU A 728 -28.51 5.20 -14.71
CA GLU A 728 -28.58 3.74 -14.65
C GLU A 728 -27.88 3.21 -13.38
N ALA A 729 -26.66 3.70 -13.10
CA ALA A 729 -25.95 3.34 -11.88
C ALA A 729 -26.71 3.78 -10.61
N LEU A 730 -27.21 5.01 -10.60
CA LEU A 730 -28.03 5.52 -9.48
C LEU A 730 -29.28 4.67 -9.27
N GLN A 731 -30.00 4.35 -10.34
CA GLN A 731 -31.21 3.52 -10.25
C GLN A 731 -30.90 2.15 -9.63
N MET A 732 -29.78 1.53 -10.01
CA MET A 732 -29.37 0.24 -9.46
C MET A 732 -28.98 0.35 -7.98
N LEU A 733 -28.29 1.44 -7.57
CA LEU A 733 -28.02 1.71 -6.16
C LEU A 733 -29.31 1.87 -5.34
N LEU A 734 -30.28 2.59 -5.90
CA LEU A 734 -31.56 2.82 -5.25
C LEU A 734 -32.39 1.55 -5.13
N SER A 735 -32.45 0.71 -6.18
CA SER A 735 -33.26 -0.52 -6.20
C SER A 735 -32.62 -1.66 -5.41
N ASP A 736 -31.34 -1.93 -5.65
CA ASP A 736 -30.68 -3.14 -5.15
C ASP A 736 -30.07 -2.98 -3.75
N PHE A 737 -29.84 -1.75 -3.28
CA PHE A 737 -29.20 -1.48 -1.99
C PHE A 737 -30.06 -0.67 -1.00
N LEU A 738 -30.91 0.25 -1.49
CA LEU A 738 -31.62 1.21 -0.64
C LEU A 738 -33.15 1.05 -0.65
N SER A 739 -33.67 -0.01 -1.26
CA SER A 739 -35.11 -0.26 -1.31
C SER A 739 -35.51 -1.48 -0.46
N SER A 740 -36.82 -1.73 -0.40
CA SER A 740 -37.38 -2.95 0.17
C SER A 740 -37.03 -4.22 -0.64
N GLU A 741 -36.58 -4.05 -1.89
CA GLU A 741 -36.19 -5.15 -2.80
C GLU A 741 -34.68 -5.43 -2.73
N SER A 742 -33.95 -4.72 -1.87
CA SER A 742 -32.54 -4.96 -1.63
C SER A 742 -32.27 -6.39 -1.14
N VAL A 743 -31.02 -6.83 -1.26
CA VAL A 743 -30.62 -8.18 -0.83
C VAL A 743 -31.00 -8.40 0.64
N THR A 744 -31.71 -9.49 0.88
CA THR A 744 -32.11 -9.94 2.23
C THR A 744 -31.66 -11.38 2.47
N LEU A 745 -31.42 -11.74 3.73
CA LEU A 745 -31.06 -13.10 4.10
C LEU A 745 -32.31 -13.84 4.61
N PRO A 746 -32.61 -15.02 4.04
CA PRO A 746 -33.76 -15.80 4.49
C PRO A 746 -33.62 -16.20 5.96
N PRO A 747 -34.75 -16.23 6.76
CA PRO A 747 -34.70 -16.64 8.17
C PRO A 747 -34.12 -18.05 8.39
N ALA A 748 -34.30 -18.94 7.41
CA ALA A 748 -33.74 -20.28 7.46
C ALA A 748 -32.20 -20.26 7.44
N LEU A 749 -31.59 -19.37 6.64
CA LEU A 749 -30.16 -19.19 6.59
C LEU A 749 -29.62 -18.50 7.86
N LEU A 750 -30.32 -17.46 8.34
CA LEU A 750 -29.91 -16.72 9.54
C LEU A 750 -29.72 -17.63 10.76
N ARG A 751 -30.59 -18.63 10.94
CA ARG A 751 -30.48 -19.58 12.06
C ARG A 751 -29.29 -20.54 11.94
N ARG A 752 -28.60 -20.57 10.83
CA ARG A 752 -27.47 -21.48 10.51
C ARG A 752 -26.13 -20.79 10.49
N LEU A 753 -26.08 -19.47 10.67
CA LEU A 753 -24.84 -18.67 10.63
C LEU A 753 -24.10 -18.69 11.98
N ALA A 754 -23.80 -19.90 12.49
CA ALA A 754 -23.07 -20.07 13.73
C ALA A 754 -21.64 -19.55 13.62
N PRO A 755 -21.04 -19.03 14.72
CA PRO A 755 -19.62 -18.70 14.75
C PRO A 755 -18.78 -19.98 14.75
N ASP A 756 -17.52 -19.85 14.37
CA ASP A 756 -16.52 -20.87 14.69
C ASP A 756 -16.18 -20.78 16.17
N TYR A 757 -16.49 -21.82 16.91
CA TYR A 757 -16.27 -21.84 18.37
C TYR A 757 -14.81 -22.09 18.74
N LEU A 758 -13.99 -22.60 17.81
CA LEU A 758 -12.57 -22.82 18.03
C LEU A 758 -11.74 -21.57 17.69
N GLU A 759 -12.22 -20.80 16.71
CA GLU A 759 -11.56 -19.55 16.26
C GLU A 759 -12.19 -18.30 16.90
N ARG A 760 -12.77 -18.44 18.12
CA ARG A 760 -13.48 -17.34 18.79
C ARG A 760 -12.62 -16.13 19.13
N GLU A 761 -11.34 -16.34 19.40
CA GLU A 761 -10.40 -15.26 19.70
C GLU A 761 -10.12 -14.39 18.48
N ASP A 762 -10.19 -14.98 17.30
CA ASP A 762 -10.01 -14.29 16.02
C ASP A 762 -11.33 -13.72 15.46
N ALA A 763 -12.49 -14.19 15.96
CA ALA A 763 -13.80 -13.69 15.56
C ALA A 763 -14.18 -12.45 16.34
N SER A 764 -14.41 -11.33 15.67
CA SER A 764 -14.77 -10.05 16.29
C SER A 764 -16.18 -10.05 16.94
N SER A 765 -17.00 -11.09 16.72
CA SER A 765 -18.32 -11.24 17.32
C SER A 765 -18.82 -12.70 17.29
N THR A 766 -19.47 -13.12 18.36
CA THR A 766 -20.11 -14.43 18.46
C THR A 766 -21.45 -14.50 17.74
N ASP A 767 -22.10 -13.35 17.49
CA ASP A 767 -23.37 -13.28 16.76
C ASP A 767 -23.17 -12.64 15.38
N PHE A 768 -23.83 -13.21 14.37
CA PHE A 768 -23.89 -12.65 13.03
C PHE A 768 -25.17 -11.85 12.86
N SER A 769 -25.15 -10.58 13.19
CA SER A 769 -26.29 -9.70 12.92
C SER A 769 -26.34 -9.33 11.43
N ALA A 770 -27.08 -10.07 10.65
CA ALA A 770 -27.32 -9.75 9.24
C ALA A 770 -27.93 -8.37 9.04
N ALA A 771 -28.76 -7.92 9.97
CA ALA A 771 -29.35 -6.59 9.94
C ALA A 771 -28.28 -5.49 10.05
N GLU A 772 -27.29 -5.65 10.93
CA GLU A 772 -26.19 -4.70 11.07
C GLU A 772 -25.22 -4.76 9.86
N GLN A 773 -24.95 -5.94 9.33
CA GLN A 773 -24.12 -6.09 8.12
C GLN A 773 -24.74 -5.36 6.91
N LEU A 774 -26.03 -5.56 6.67
CA LEU A 774 -26.75 -4.84 5.59
C LEU A 774 -26.86 -3.34 5.86
N LEU A 775 -27.10 -2.96 7.12
CA LEU A 775 -27.15 -1.55 7.48
C LEU A 775 -25.80 -0.88 7.29
N SER A 776 -24.70 -1.56 7.59
CA SER A 776 -23.34 -1.06 7.33
C SER A 776 -23.11 -0.80 5.84
N LEU A 777 -23.52 -1.72 4.97
CA LEU A 777 -23.48 -1.55 3.52
C LEU A 777 -24.32 -0.35 3.09
N GLN A 778 -25.56 -0.23 3.57
CA GLN A 778 -26.47 0.87 3.27
C GLN A 778 -25.95 2.21 3.77
N ARG A 779 -25.31 2.25 4.93
CA ARG A 779 -24.62 3.44 5.46
C ARG A 779 -23.51 3.92 4.53
N ALA A 780 -22.71 3.01 3.99
CA ALA A 780 -21.65 3.36 3.05
C ALA A 780 -22.21 4.00 1.76
N VAL A 781 -23.28 3.42 1.21
CA VAL A 781 -23.97 3.96 0.03
C VAL A 781 -24.56 5.34 0.33
N LEU A 782 -25.28 5.50 1.45
CA LEU A 782 -25.88 6.79 1.86
C LEU A 782 -24.80 7.85 2.14
N ASN A 783 -23.68 7.49 2.78
CA ASN A 783 -22.59 8.41 3.05
C ASN A 783 -22.04 9.02 1.77
N HIS A 784 -21.87 8.22 0.73
CA HIS A 784 -21.37 8.69 -0.55
C HIS A 784 -22.41 9.55 -1.28
N LEU A 785 -23.65 9.05 -1.43
CA LEU A 785 -24.71 9.75 -2.19
C LEU A 785 -25.17 11.04 -1.52
N MET A 786 -25.03 11.18 -0.20
CA MET A 786 -25.41 12.37 0.57
C MET A 786 -24.21 13.25 0.96
N ALA A 787 -23.01 13.00 0.37
CA ALA A 787 -21.83 13.82 0.62
C ALA A 787 -21.94 15.18 -0.09
N ASP A 788 -21.54 16.25 0.61
CA ASP A 788 -21.49 17.60 0.03
C ASP A 788 -20.56 17.66 -1.19
N THR A 789 -19.44 16.91 -1.14
CA THR A 789 -18.48 16.80 -2.26
C THR A 789 -19.10 16.20 -3.53
N LEU A 790 -20.03 15.24 -3.41
CA LEU A 790 -20.75 14.72 -4.56
C LEU A 790 -21.73 15.74 -5.11
N ALA A 791 -22.49 16.43 -4.23
CA ALA A 791 -23.41 17.48 -4.65
C ALA A 791 -22.69 18.62 -5.39
N ASP A 792 -21.53 19.05 -4.89
CA ASP A 792 -20.70 20.07 -5.53
C ASP A 792 -20.17 19.57 -6.88
N ARG A 793 -19.74 18.31 -6.97
CA ARG A 793 -19.25 17.71 -8.21
C ARG A 793 -20.34 17.58 -9.27
N LEU A 794 -21.58 17.25 -8.90
CA LEU A 794 -22.70 17.21 -9.84
C LEU A 794 -22.96 18.60 -10.45
N GLN A 795 -22.87 19.67 -9.65
CA GLN A 795 -22.99 21.05 -10.13
C GLN A 795 -21.83 21.43 -11.06
N ASP A 796 -20.59 21.13 -10.67
CA ASP A 796 -19.41 21.39 -11.50
C ASP A 796 -19.42 20.60 -12.83
N ASN A 797 -19.93 19.39 -12.80
CA ASN A 797 -20.05 18.58 -14.02
C ASN A 797 -21.12 19.11 -14.96
N ALA A 798 -22.22 19.68 -14.43
CA ALA A 798 -23.23 20.31 -15.26
C ALA A 798 -22.67 21.47 -16.09
N ASP A 799 -21.72 22.24 -15.54
CA ASP A 799 -21.04 23.33 -16.26
C ASP A 799 -20.08 22.83 -17.36
N LYS A 800 -19.65 21.56 -17.30
CA LYS A 800 -18.75 20.94 -18.29
C LYS A 800 -19.47 20.22 -19.41
N VAL A 801 -20.79 20.01 -19.30
CA VAL A 801 -21.58 19.36 -20.34
C VAL A 801 -21.71 20.28 -21.56
N ARG A 802 -21.24 19.81 -22.72
CA ARG A 802 -21.24 20.63 -23.96
C ARG A 802 -22.65 20.86 -24.52
N ASP A 803 -23.48 19.81 -24.44
CA ASP A 803 -24.85 19.85 -24.89
C ASP A 803 -25.81 20.15 -23.73
N ARG A 804 -26.36 21.33 -23.72
CA ARG A 804 -27.31 21.77 -22.68
C ARG A 804 -28.63 20.98 -22.71
N GLU A 805 -28.98 20.35 -23.83
CA GLU A 805 -30.13 19.47 -23.96
C GLU A 805 -29.92 18.09 -23.35
N ALA A 806 -28.67 17.74 -23.02
CA ALA A 806 -28.33 16.45 -22.40
C ALA A 806 -28.83 16.25 -20.98
N HIS A 807 -29.43 17.25 -20.36
CA HIS A 807 -30.01 17.22 -19.00
C HIS A 807 -29.10 16.48 -17.99
N PRO A 808 -28.01 17.10 -17.52
CA PRO A 808 -27.09 16.46 -16.59
C PRO A 808 -27.80 16.00 -15.33
N LEU A 809 -27.30 14.95 -14.68
CA LEU A 809 -27.84 14.48 -13.40
C LEU A 809 -27.72 15.59 -12.36
N SER A 810 -28.83 15.94 -11.74
CA SER A 810 -28.93 17.06 -10.78
C SER A 810 -28.95 16.58 -9.33
N VAL A 811 -28.54 17.44 -8.40
CA VAL A 811 -28.68 17.21 -6.95
C VAL A 811 -30.14 16.98 -6.55
N ALA A 812 -31.09 17.68 -7.20
CA ALA A 812 -32.51 17.49 -6.95
C ALA A 812 -32.99 16.09 -7.33
N GLU A 813 -32.59 15.61 -8.51
CA GLU A 813 -32.94 14.25 -8.98
C GLU A 813 -32.35 13.18 -8.05
N LEU A 814 -31.09 13.34 -7.61
CA LEU A 814 -30.43 12.45 -6.65
C LEU A 814 -31.18 12.38 -5.32
N GLN A 815 -31.47 13.51 -4.70
CA GLN A 815 -32.10 13.58 -3.39
C GLN A 815 -33.56 13.10 -3.44
N GLN A 816 -34.31 13.43 -4.50
CA GLN A 816 -35.64 12.91 -4.75
C GLN A 816 -35.63 11.39 -4.92
N GLY A 817 -34.68 10.83 -5.68
CA GLY A 817 -34.53 9.40 -5.87
C GLY A 817 -34.27 8.67 -4.55
N LEU A 818 -33.37 9.19 -3.73
CA LEU A 818 -33.08 8.68 -2.38
C LEU A 818 -34.35 8.64 -1.52
N ARG A 819 -35.09 9.74 -1.44
CA ARG A 819 -36.34 9.78 -0.67
C ARG A 819 -37.36 8.74 -1.18
N GLN A 820 -37.55 8.66 -2.50
CA GLN A 820 -38.49 7.72 -3.09
C GLN A 820 -38.13 6.25 -2.85
N ALA A 821 -36.84 5.88 -2.94
CA ALA A 821 -36.38 4.51 -2.72
C ALA A 821 -36.51 4.09 -1.25
N VAL A 822 -36.03 4.92 -0.33
CA VAL A 822 -35.98 4.59 1.11
C VAL A 822 -37.36 4.64 1.75
N TRP A 823 -38.25 5.52 1.27
CA TRP A 823 -39.57 5.75 1.87
C TRP A 823 -40.76 5.23 1.03
N ARG A 824 -40.49 4.26 0.11
CA ARG A 824 -41.53 3.62 -0.67
C ARG A 824 -42.52 2.91 0.25
N PRO A 825 -43.83 3.10 0.08
CA PRO A 825 -44.82 2.37 0.86
C PRO A 825 -44.68 0.88 0.58
N ALA A 826 -44.45 0.07 1.61
CA ALA A 826 -44.50 -1.37 1.57
C ALA A 826 -45.54 -1.85 2.59
N GLY A 827 -46.21 -2.91 2.32
CA GLY A 827 -47.18 -3.48 3.25
C GLY A 827 -46.44 -4.09 4.47
N GLY A 828 -46.47 -3.36 5.60
CA GLY A 828 -45.77 -3.72 6.84
C GLY A 828 -44.26 -3.44 6.77
N GLN A 829 -43.76 -2.53 7.59
CA GLN A 829 -42.32 -2.20 7.62
C GLN A 829 -41.53 -3.19 8.47
N THR A 830 -40.52 -3.85 7.87
CA THR A 830 -39.57 -4.66 8.60
C THR A 830 -38.64 -3.81 9.47
N SER A 831 -37.98 -4.41 10.47
CA SER A 831 -36.97 -3.71 11.28
C SER A 831 -35.80 -3.19 10.42
N TRP A 832 -35.45 -3.87 9.36
CA TRP A 832 -34.39 -3.51 8.42
C TRP A 832 -34.72 -2.21 7.67
N GLN A 833 -35.94 -2.11 7.16
CA GLN A 833 -36.43 -0.89 6.51
C GLN A 833 -36.46 0.30 7.45
N ARG A 834 -36.96 0.10 8.70
CA ARG A 834 -36.96 1.17 9.71
C ARG A 834 -35.55 1.61 10.08
N ASN A 835 -34.57 0.72 10.13
CA ASN A 835 -33.17 1.09 10.36
C ASN A 835 -32.61 1.95 9.23
N LEU A 836 -32.81 1.54 7.98
CA LEU A 836 -32.41 2.31 6.80
C LEU A 836 -33.06 3.71 6.80
N GLN A 837 -34.36 3.78 7.10
CA GLN A 837 -35.10 5.04 7.17
C GLN A 837 -34.57 5.98 8.25
N ARG A 838 -34.19 5.47 9.43
CA ARG A 838 -33.54 6.27 10.48
C ARG A 838 -32.18 6.78 10.02
N GLU A 839 -31.39 5.94 9.39
CA GLU A 839 -30.10 6.34 8.85
C GLU A 839 -30.23 7.47 7.82
N HIS A 840 -31.17 7.35 6.90
CA HIS A 840 -31.45 8.39 5.93
C HIS A 840 -31.90 9.72 6.59
N VAL A 841 -32.87 9.65 7.52
CA VAL A 841 -33.36 10.85 8.23
C VAL A 841 -32.27 11.52 9.05
N THR A 842 -31.46 10.73 9.76
CA THR A 842 -30.36 11.29 10.56
C THR A 842 -29.35 12.02 9.68
N ARG A 843 -28.99 11.44 8.51
CA ARG A 843 -28.09 12.10 7.56
C ARG A 843 -28.71 13.31 6.91
N LEU A 844 -29.98 13.24 6.55
CA LEU A 844 -30.71 14.35 5.97
C LEU A 844 -30.79 15.54 6.96
N ALA A 845 -31.10 15.25 8.23
CA ALA A 845 -31.08 16.23 9.31
C ALA A 845 -29.68 16.85 9.51
N ALA A 846 -28.64 16.02 9.54
CA ALA A 846 -27.25 16.48 9.61
C ALA A 846 -26.87 17.35 8.41
N ALA A 847 -27.31 17.01 7.20
CA ALA A 847 -27.05 17.77 5.98
C ALA A 847 -27.77 19.14 6.00
N VAL A 848 -28.98 19.22 6.55
CA VAL A 848 -29.69 20.49 6.75
C VAL A 848 -28.94 21.45 7.68
N LEU A 849 -28.22 20.88 8.68
CA LEU A 849 -27.47 21.66 9.68
C LEU A 849 -26.06 22.05 9.20
N ARG A 850 -25.51 21.36 8.20
CA ARG A 850 -24.17 21.67 7.67
C ARG A 850 -24.16 22.99 6.89
N SER A 851 -23.03 23.70 7.00
CA SER A 851 -22.78 24.94 6.25
C SER A 851 -21.78 24.76 5.09
N THR A 852 -21.24 23.56 4.89
CA THR A 852 -20.12 23.27 3.98
C THR A 852 -20.53 23.14 2.51
N GLY A 853 -21.71 22.64 2.19
CA GLY A 853 -22.18 22.51 0.81
C GLY A 853 -22.53 23.85 0.15
N ARG A 854 -22.56 23.90 -1.20
CA ARG A 854 -23.00 25.08 -1.99
C ARG A 854 -24.44 25.46 -1.68
N ALA A 855 -24.78 26.72 -1.91
CA ALA A 855 -26.06 27.27 -1.54
C ALA A 855 -27.25 26.51 -2.16
N ASP A 856 -27.17 26.18 -3.46
CA ASP A 856 -28.24 25.48 -4.16
C ASP A 856 -28.44 24.06 -3.68
N ALA A 857 -27.33 23.34 -3.46
CA ALA A 857 -27.36 21.98 -2.90
C ALA A 857 -28.02 21.97 -1.52
N ARG A 858 -27.67 22.91 -0.65
CA ARG A 858 -28.28 23.05 0.69
C ARG A 858 -29.77 23.41 0.61
N ALA A 859 -30.17 24.26 -0.35
CA ALA A 859 -31.58 24.59 -0.56
C ALA A 859 -32.39 23.35 -0.98
N ILE A 860 -31.87 22.53 -1.87
CA ILE A 860 -32.46 21.27 -2.31
C ILE A 860 -32.58 20.28 -1.16
N VAL A 861 -31.50 20.05 -0.39
CA VAL A 861 -31.51 19.17 0.78
C VAL A 861 -32.56 19.59 1.81
N ARG A 862 -32.69 20.91 2.06
CA ARG A 862 -33.71 21.45 2.96
C ARG A 862 -35.12 21.22 2.41
N LEU A 863 -35.35 21.44 1.11
CA LEU A 863 -36.63 21.19 0.46
C LEU A 863 -37.04 19.72 0.56
N GLU A 864 -36.11 18.78 0.38
CA GLU A 864 -36.36 17.35 0.51
C GLU A 864 -36.66 16.95 1.97
N ALA A 865 -35.99 17.56 2.95
CA ALA A 865 -36.27 17.34 4.37
C ALA A 865 -37.70 17.83 4.73
N GLU A 866 -38.13 19.01 4.23
CA GLU A 866 -39.48 19.56 4.40
C GLU A 866 -40.53 18.69 3.69
N THR A 867 -40.21 18.16 2.52
CA THR A 867 -41.11 17.27 1.76
C THR A 867 -41.30 15.94 2.47
N LEU A 868 -40.19 15.32 2.97
CA LEU A 868 -40.27 14.10 3.76
C LEU A 868 -41.05 14.31 5.07
N LEU A 869 -40.81 15.43 5.77
CA LEU A 869 -41.55 15.77 6.98
C LEU A 869 -43.07 15.83 6.73
N ARG A 870 -43.50 16.51 5.67
CA ARG A 870 -44.93 16.54 5.26
C ARG A 870 -45.47 15.15 4.95
N GLN A 871 -44.72 14.31 4.24
CA GLN A 871 -45.10 12.94 3.94
C GLN A 871 -45.30 12.10 5.20
N LEU A 872 -44.39 12.18 6.18
CA LEU A 872 -44.47 11.45 7.45
C LEU A 872 -45.63 11.93 8.33
N GLN A 873 -45.92 13.24 8.32
CA GLN A 873 -47.07 13.83 9.06
C GLN A 873 -48.44 13.45 8.47
N ALA A 874 -48.52 13.28 7.15
CA ALA A 874 -49.75 12.85 6.48
C ALA A 874 -50.09 11.37 6.66
N SER A 875 -49.12 10.55 7.03
CA SER A 875 -49.28 9.10 7.22
C SER A 875 -49.88 8.80 8.61
N ALA A 876 -51.05 8.16 8.71
CA ALA A 876 -51.70 7.85 10.00
C ALA A 876 -51.70 6.33 10.37
N SER A 877 -51.33 5.45 9.45
CA SER A 877 -51.39 4.00 9.62
C SER A 877 -50.11 3.39 10.24
N GLY A 878 -50.23 2.20 10.78
CA GLY A 878 -49.12 1.38 11.27
C GLY A 878 -49.36 0.85 12.70
N ASP A 879 -48.56 -0.19 13.07
CA ASP A 879 -48.56 -0.72 14.42
C ASP A 879 -47.85 0.23 15.41
N ARG A 880 -47.79 -0.14 16.66
CA ARG A 880 -47.17 0.67 17.72
C ARG A 880 -45.67 0.96 17.44
N THR A 881 -44.93 0.04 16.82
CA THR A 881 -43.52 0.17 16.48
C THR A 881 -43.32 1.14 15.31
N GLU A 882 -44.14 1.02 14.29
CA GLU A 882 -44.18 1.94 13.13
C GLU A 882 -44.58 3.35 13.54
N GLN A 883 -45.55 3.50 14.46
CA GLN A 883 -45.94 4.80 15.02
C GLN A 883 -44.79 5.45 15.79
N ALA A 884 -44.10 4.65 16.64
CA ALA A 884 -42.92 5.15 17.41
C ALA A 884 -41.78 5.55 16.48
N HIS A 885 -41.47 4.72 15.46
CA HIS A 885 -40.46 5.01 14.45
C HIS A 885 -40.76 6.31 13.71
N ARG A 886 -41.97 6.46 13.19
CA ARG A 886 -42.42 7.63 12.45
C ARG A 886 -42.33 8.91 13.32
N ARG A 887 -42.79 8.82 14.59
CA ARG A 887 -42.71 9.96 15.51
C ARG A 887 -41.27 10.39 15.77
N ALA A 888 -40.36 9.45 15.96
CA ALA A 888 -38.92 9.75 16.12
C ALA A 888 -38.33 10.43 14.87
N CYS A 889 -38.67 9.95 13.66
CA CYS A 889 -38.21 10.56 12.42
C CYS A 889 -38.77 11.99 12.22
N ILE A 890 -40.06 12.23 12.56
CA ILE A 890 -40.64 13.57 12.53
C ILE A 890 -39.90 14.51 13.48
N GLU A 891 -39.64 14.07 14.70
CA GLU A 891 -38.94 14.89 15.72
C GLU A 891 -37.53 15.26 15.25
N ILE A 892 -36.76 14.32 14.70
CA ILE A 892 -35.40 14.59 14.16
C ILE A 892 -35.46 15.67 13.08
N LEU A 893 -36.36 15.55 12.11
CA LEU A 893 -36.50 16.52 11.02
C LEU A 893 -36.99 17.89 11.51
N GLN A 894 -37.98 17.92 12.42
CA GLN A 894 -38.49 19.18 12.97
C GLN A 894 -37.38 19.93 13.73
N ASN A 895 -36.58 19.22 14.54
CA ASN A 895 -35.47 19.82 15.28
C ASN A 895 -34.42 20.39 14.32
N ALA A 896 -34.04 19.65 13.28
CA ALA A 896 -33.07 20.13 12.30
C ALA A 896 -33.59 21.35 11.51
N LEU A 897 -34.84 21.32 11.05
CA LEU A 897 -35.42 22.40 10.26
C LEU A 897 -35.67 23.70 11.08
N ARG A 898 -35.91 23.60 12.40
CA ARG A 898 -36.05 24.70 13.32
C ARG A 898 -34.73 25.24 13.87
N ALA A 899 -33.68 24.50 13.80
CA ALA A 899 -32.38 24.92 14.31
C ALA A 899 -31.89 26.19 13.61
N ARG A 900 -31.41 27.14 14.41
CA ARG A 900 -30.72 28.33 13.88
C ARG A 900 -29.27 27.95 13.64
N VAL A 901 -28.88 27.87 12.38
CA VAL A 901 -27.48 27.70 12.01
C VAL A 901 -26.75 29.00 12.32
N MET A 902 -25.99 29.03 13.40
CA MET A 902 -25.11 30.16 13.66
C MET A 902 -23.97 30.10 12.65
N ARG A 903 -23.91 31.04 11.72
CA ARG A 903 -22.71 31.26 10.93
C ARG A 903 -21.63 31.79 11.89
N THR A 904 -20.63 30.98 12.23
CA THR A 904 -19.35 31.52 12.67
C THR A 904 -18.82 32.29 11.47
N GLY A 905 -18.57 33.58 11.65
CA GLY A 905 -18.16 34.52 10.60
C GLY A 905 -16.91 34.07 9.84
N PRO A 906 -16.53 34.82 8.78
CA PRO A 906 -15.47 34.43 7.86
C PRO A 906 -14.15 34.20 8.55
#